data_df35b75fe8bc9da38f5d88f2dcb1a40b
#
_entry.id   df35b75fe8bc9da38f5d88f2dcb1a40b
#
_cell.length_a   1.000
_cell.length_b   1.000
_cell.length_c   1.000
_cell.angle_alpha   90.00
_cell.angle_beta   90.00
_cell.angle_gamma   90.00
#
_symmetry.space_group_name_H-M   'P 1'
#
loop_
_entity.id
_entity.type
_entity.pdbx_description
1 polymer ?
#
loop_
_entity_poly.entity_id
_entity_poly.type
_entity_poly.pdbx_seq_one_letter_code
_entity_poly.pdbx_strand_id
1 'polypeptide(L)'
;MNILIRIGTLLCLGCVAIGTTFSQPNYQIDVSGVKYPIRKGHLDLGGKSITGESIEVNSFYIERNGEPYFPVMGEFHYNRYPNQYWDEEIKKMKAGGISVVATYVFWNMHEHKEGTFNWEGDLNLRRFIELCQANNMDAIIRVGPFDHGEMRNGGLPDWLYGRPFEVRSNDSLYLDYVNKLYNQIGKQIQGLYFKDSGPVVGIQIENEYQHSAAPWAITYEGADREYTSARFDRKIIKAGVGINEMGNDYAEYGQKHMQILKKMAKDAGMDVPIYTATGWGYASIVKNGSIPVMAGYAYPFWEAGNKPSPFYLYKSIHQNPDYAPVSYTPEDYPSLAAELGTGMCVTYSRRPRVLGKSFLPMMIRTVGSGSNGLGYYMYHGGTTPSDGFYMYSEGFGLNLKSYDYQAPIGEFGNAGDGFYHLKLINAFLRHYGPILAPLIPVIPETNAGIQPEDTTTLRYSVRSDGTKGFLFMHNFQDHISSPDLKNLQIKVKTREGIISFPENGTLTLKSGASVVLPFNMKFSNIAFKYATVQPLCAFTNSGIKYSVFFSIDGMVPEIALRDMVKVNTIGAKTLLRNGSPVITGNHGFTFEFEVDDNHFLIIPFEDALHAYLVGNPGDQNLIISDVLVLENDQKLELIINGKESWNLRIYPKVKNIESSEVKILSEKPRMRFFSAFQLSLDKIIPDINLTQYDDRHFVLDARKFDFSKVNDVFVNFDYRGDRAVCMLNGELATDNLYTGKPWQIGLKRYAKELKNNDMYFYFLPMRNDAPYLGYLDKEVLPDFSKNREFLEINNPEVIPEYKISIKIKRD
;
A
#
# COMPACT_ATOMS: atom_id res chain seq x y z
N MET A 1 -16.25 84.65 -18.11
CA MET A 1 -15.89 85.17 -19.44
C MET A 1 -14.96 84.21 -20.10
N ASN A 2 -15.30 83.78 -21.27
CA ASN A 2 -14.67 82.97 -22.25
C ASN A 2 -15.10 81.46 -22.25
N ILE A 3 -15.95 81.28 -23.19
CA ILE A 3 -16.43 80.11 -23.87
C ILE A 3 -15.30 79.46 -24.70
N LEU A 4 -15.10 78.15 -24.66
CA LEU A 4 -14.38 77.43 -25.68
C LEU A 4 -15.12 76.12 -26.04
N ILE A 5 -15.33 76.01 -27.32
CA ILE A 5 -16.11 75.07 -28.10
C ILE A 5 -15.51 73.69 -28.05
N ARG A 6 -16.34 72.64 -27.83
CA ARG A 6 -16.00 71.23 -28.02
C ARG A 6 -16.25 70.85 -29.47
N ILE A 7 -15.19 70.30 -30.10
CA ILE A 7 -15.33 69.56 -31.34
C ILE A 7 -15.12 68.07 -30.95
N GLY A 8 -16.18 67.26 -31.08
CA GLY A 8 -16.12 65.84 -30.86
C GLY A 8 -15.61 65.10 -32.11
N THR A 9 -14.58 64.32 -31.95
CA THR A 9 -14.16 63.37 -32.96
C THR A 9 -14.54 61.96 -32.46
N LEU A 10 -15.51 61.30 -33.09
CA LEU A 10 -15.84 59.89 -32.89
C LEU A 10 -14.73 59.03 -33.52
N LEU A 11 -13.95 58.40 -32.66
CA LEU A 11 -13.08 57.27 -33.07
C LEU A 11 -13.83 55.96 -32.81
N CYS A 12 -14.28 55.28 -33.85
CA CYS A 12 -14.70 53.88 -33.79
C CYS A 12 -13.47 53.00 -33.56
N LEU A 13 -13.28 52.55 -32.29
CA LEU A 13 -12.37 51.44 -31.99
C LEU A 13 -13.08 50.12 -32.32
N GLY A 14 -12.75 49.56 -33.48
CA GLY A 14 -13.05 48.14 -33.77
C GLY A 14 -12.25 47.24 -32.80
N CYS A 15 -12.92 46.65 -31.79
CA CYS A 15 -12.35 45.55 -31.02
C CYS A 15 -12.12 44.33 -31.97
N VAL A 16 -10.91 44.17 -32.47
CA VAL A 16 -10.47 42.92 -32.98
C VAL A 16 -10.23 42.03 -31.76
N ALA A 17 -11.17 41.14 -31.47
CA ALA A 17 -10.95 40.03 -30.55
C ALA A 17 -9.85 39.14 -31.12
N ILE A 18 -8.61 39.40 -30.72
CA ILE A 18 -7.54 38.42 -30.94
C ILE A 18 -7.88 37.22 -30.08
N GLY A 19 -8.57 36.26 -30.65
CA GLY A 19 -8.72 34.95 -30.05
C GLY A 19 -7.30 34.36 -29.89
N THR A 20 -6.73 34.42 -28.72
CA THR A 20 -5.57 33.63 -28.38
C THR A 20 -6.00 32.17 -28.46
N THR A 21 -5.78 31.57 -29.60
CA THR A 21 -5.78 30.11 -29.73
C THR A 21 -4.62 29.64 -28.84
N PHE A 22 -4.92 29.28 -27.59
CA PHE A 22 -3.97 28.51 -26.81
C PHE A 22 -3.73 27.23 -27.60
N SER A 23 -2.55 27.11 -28.19
CA SER A 23 -2.11 25.86 -28.79
C SER A 23 -2.20 24.81 -27.69
N GLN A 24 -2.93 23.73 -27.94
CA GLN A 24 -3.00 22.63 -26.98
C GLN A 24 -1.58 22.14 -26.70
N PRO A 25 -1.21 21.89 -25.43
CA PRO A 25 0.09 21.32 -25.11
C PRO A 25 0.25 20.03 -25.90
N ASN A 26 1.33 19.91 -26.68
CA ASN A 26 1.60 18.71 -27.46
C ASN A 26 2.31 17.69 -26.56
N TYR A 27 1.55 16.82 -25.91
CA TYR A 27 2.10 15.76 -25.08
C TYR A 27 2.62 14.63 -25.99
N GLN A 28 3.94 14.63 -26.21
CA GLN A 28 4.62 13.61 -27.01
C GLN A 28 5.81 13.04 -26.25
N ILE A 29 6.01 11.73 -26.35
CA ILE A 29 7.14 11.03 -25.77
C ILE A 29 7.74 10.06 -26.80
N ASP A 30 9.08 10.05 -26.93
CA ASP A 30 9.80 9.17 -27.85
C ASP A 30 10.41 8.00 -27.08
N VAL A 31 9.91 6.79 -27.32
CA VAL A 31 10.44 5.56 -26.72
C VAL A 31 11.24 4.73 -27.73
N SER A 32 11.35 5.15 -29.01
CA SER A 32 11.98 4.37 -30.07
C SER A 32 13.46 4.07 -29.84
N GLY A 33 14.14 4.95 -29.10
CA GLY A 33 15.57 4.84 -28.78
C GLY A 33 15.87 4.05 -27.50
N VAL A 34 14.88 3.53 -26.79
CA VAL A 34 15.06 2.84 -25.53
C VAL A 34 16.00 1.65 -25.67
N LYS A 35 17.09 1.71 -24.94
CA LYS A 35 18.07 0.62 -24.75
C LYS A 35 18.54 0.68 -23.30
N TYR A 36 18.43 -0.41 -22.60
CA TYR A 36 18.99 -0.52 -21.25
C TYR A 36 19.63 -1.90 -21.09
N PRO A 37 20.93 -1.97 -20.81
CA PRO A 37 21.59 -3.24 -20.60
C PRO A 37 21.21 -3.77 -19.20
N ILE A 38 20.36 -4.79 -19.13
CA ILE A 38 20.11 -5.51 -17.90
C ILE A 38 21.33 -6.38 -17.61
N ARG A 39 21.99 -6.11 -16.48
CA ARG A 39 23.14 -6.89 -16.05
C ARG A 39 22.71 -8.05 -15.17
N LYS A 40 23.22 -9.26 -15.45
CA LYS A 40 22.96 -10.48 -14.71
C LYS A 40 24.23 -11.02 -14.07
N GLY A 41 24.10 -11.74 -12.95
CA GLY A 41 25.18 -12.49 -12.32
C GLY A 41 26.23 -11.65 -11.59
N HIS A 42 26.01 -10.36 -11.38
CA HIS A 42 26.93 -9.46 -10.65
C HIS A 42 26.53 -9.28 -9.17
N LEU A 43 25.35 -9.73 -8.78
CA LEU A 43 24.86 -9.71 -7.40
C LEU A 43 25.03 -11.09 -6.76
N ASP A 44 25.54 -11.12 -5.52
CA ASP A 44 25.59 -12.35 -4.69
C ASP A 44 24.22 -12.59 -4.02
N LEU A 45 23.20 -12.80 -4.87
CA LEU A 45 21.81 -12.99 -4.53
C LEU A 45 21.21 -14.07 -5.43
N GLY A 46 20.17 -14.74 -4.91
CA GLY A 46 19.52 -15.82 -5.61
C GLY A 46 19.67 -17.14 -4.87
N GLY A 47 18.99 -18.17 -5.39
CA GLY A 47 19.02 -19.50 -4.81
C GLY A 47 18.07 -20.45 -5.50
N LYS A 48 18.23 -21.76 -5.18
CA LYS A 48 17.34 -22.82 -5.68
C LYS A 48 16.75 -23.60 -4.51
N SER A 49 15.50 -23.98 -4.65
CA SER A 49 14.81 -24.86 -3.70
C SER A 49 15.10 -26.34 -4.01
N ILE A 50 14.83 -27.20 -3.02
CA ILE A 50 14.92 -28.67 -3.19
C ILE A 50 13.93 -29.19 -4.24
N THR A 51 12.85 -28.46 -4.54
CA THR A 51 11.87 -28.79 -5.59
C THR A 51 12.26 -28.25 -6.96
N GLY A 52 13.41 -27.57 -7.06
CA GLY A 52 13.96 -27.04 -8.32
C GLY A 52 13.50 -25.64 -8.70
N GLU A 53 12.66 -25.00 -7.91
CA GLU A 53 12.34 -23.57 -8.13
C GLU A 53 13.60 -22.72 -7.95
N SER A 54 13.70 -21.62 -8.72
CA SER A 54 14.82 -20.67 -8.63
C SER A 54 14.34 -19.24 -8.44
N ILE A 55 15.11 -18.46 -7.69
CA ILE A 55 15.03 -17.01 -7.64
C ILE A 55 16.39 -16.47 -8.04
N GLU A 56 16.42 -15.51 -8.96
CA GLU A 56 17.60 -14.79 -9.38
C GLU A 56 17.33 -13.30 -9.35
N VAL A 57 18.37 -12.49 -9.12
CA VAL A 57 18.27 -11.04 -9.07
C VAL A 57 19.24 -10.44 -10.09
N ASN A 58 18.72 -9.60 -10.96
CA ASN A 58 19.52 -8.85 -11.92
C ASN A 58 19.47 -7.35 -11.58
N SER A 59 20.12 -6.50 -12.38
CA SER A 59 20.19 -5.06 -12.11
C SER A 59 18.85 -4.34 -12.23
N PHE A 60 17.76 -5.00 -12.65
CA PHE A 60 16.50 -4.33 -12.96
C PHE A 60 15.26 -4.94 -12.32
N TYR A 61 15.20 -6.28 -12.20
CA TYR A 61 14.08 -7.01 -11.60
C TYR A 61 14.54 -8.34 -10.98
N ILE A 62 13.62 -8.99 -10.28
CA ILE A 62 13.76 -10.36 -9.78
C ILE A 62 13.23 -11.32 -10.84
N GLU A 63 13.88 -12.45 -11.00
CA GLU A 63 13.42 -13.59 -11.81
C GLU A 63 13.00 -14.74 -10.90
N ARG A 64 11.85 -15.38 -11.19
CA ARG A 64 11.43 -16.62 -10.56
C ARG A 64 11.27 -17.68 -11.64
N ASN A 65 12.02 -18.77 -11.54
CA ASN A 65 12.07 -19.82 -12.56
C ASN A 65 12.44 -19.32 -13.98
N GLY A 66 13.32 -18.30 -14.03
CA GLY A 66 13.77 -17.68 -15.28
C GLY A 66 12.81 -16.64 -15.89
N GLU A 67 11.63 -16.45 -15.30
CA GLU A 67 10.65 -15.46 -15.74
C GLU A 67 10.69 -14.21 -14.83
N PRO A 68 10.51 -13.00 -15.38
CA PRO A 68 10.43 -11.78 -14.59
C PRO A 68 9.31 -11.88 -13.55
N TYR A 69 9.62 -11.48 -12.31
CA TYR A 69 8.70 -11.49 -11.19
C TYR A 69 8.56 -10.08 -10.60
N PHE A 70 7.33 -9.67 -10.31
CA PHE A 70 7.03 -8.39 -9.68
C PHE A 70 6.45 -8.63 -8.28
N PRO A 71 7.25 -8.54 -7.20
CA PRO A 71 6.75 -8.73 -5.84
C PRO A 71 5.88 -7.56 -5.39
N VAL A 72 4.78 -7.86 -4.71
CA VAL A 72 3.96 -6.91 -3.97
C VAL A 72 3.98 -7.31 -2.50
N MET A 73 4.72 -6.57 -1.69
CA MET A 73 4.96 -6.84 -0.29
C MET A 73 4.06 -5.99 0.59
N GLY A 74 3.55 -6.55 1.68
CA GLY A 74 2.82 -5.83 2.71
C GLY A 74 3.41 -6.10 4.08
N GLU A 75 3.68 -5.03 4.85
CA GLU A 75 4.17 -5.14 6.21
C GLU A 75 3.02 -5.43 7.17
N PHE A 76 3.20 -6.47 8.00
CA PHE A 76 2.31 -6.89 9.07
C PHE A 76 3.13 -7.33 10.28
N HIS A 77 3.13 -6.56 11.35
CA HIS A 77 3.83 -6.90 12.59
C HIS A 77 3.02 -7.94 13.37
N TYR A 78 3.34 -9.23 13.21
CA TYR A 78 2.63 -10.34 13.88
C TYR A 78 2.54 -10.16 15.39
N ASN A 79 3.60 -9.66 16.00
CA ASN A 79 3.72 -9.41 17.44
C ASN A 79 2.88 -8.22 17.98
N ARG A 80 2.18 -7.48 17.08
CA ARG A 80 1.21 -6.43 17.41
C ARG A 80 -0.24 -6.85 17.13
N TYR A 81 -0.47 -8.14 16.90
CA TYR A 81 -1.81 -8.65 16.59
C TYR A 81 -2.03 -10.03 17.23
N PRO A 82 -3.22 -10.34 17.80
CA PRO A 82 -3.44 -11.62 18.46
C PRO A 82 -3.33 -12.81 17.52
N ASN A 83 -2.55 -13.81 17.88
CA ASN A 83 -2.17 -14.95 17.02
C ASN A 83 -3.35 -15.79 16.50
N GLN A 84 -4.47 -15.78 17.21
CA GLN A 84 -5.67 -16.52 16.81
C GLN A 84 -6.37 -15.95 15.57
N TYR A 85 -6.04 -14.72 15.16
CA TYR A 85 -6.61 -14.04 13.99
C TYR A 85 -5.65 -13.94 12.81
N TRP A 86 -4.38 -14.30 12.94
CA TRP A 86 -3.37 -14.15 11.88
C TRP A 86 -3.77 -14.75 10.54
N ASP A 87 -4.40 -15.94 10.54
CA ASP A 87 -4.82 -16.62 9.32
C ASP A 87 -5.86 -15.79 8.53
N GLU A 88 -6.85 -15.22 9.21
CA GLU A 88 -7.84 -14.34 8.58
C GLU A 88 -7.18 -13.08 8.02
N GLU A 89 -6.27 -12.46 8.77
CA GLU A 89 -5.60 -11.23 8.34
C GLU A 89 -4.67 -11.48 7.14
N ILE A 90 -3.95 -12.59 7.11
CA ILE A 90 -3.15 -13.01 5.94
C ILE A 90 -4.05 -13.24 4.72
N LYS A 91 -5.23 -13.85 4.89
CA LYS A 91 -6.23 -13.99 3.81
C LYS A 91 -6.76 -12.64 3.32
N LYS A 92 -6.99 -11.66 4.22
CA LYS A 92 -7.34 -10.29 3.85
C LYS A 92 -6.23 -9.63 3.02
N MET A 93 -4.97 -9.78 3.44
CA MET A 93 -3.81 -9.28 2.69
C MET A 93 -3.76 -9.90 1.28
N LYS A 94 -3.93 -11.21 1.17
CA LYS A 94 -3.99 -11.94 -0.11
C LYS A 94 -5.13 -11.44 -1.01
N ALA A 95 -6.33 -11.22 -0.44
CA ALA A 95 -7.48 -10.65 -1.16
C ALA A 95 -7.21 -9.23 -1.66
N GLY A 96 -6.37 -8.46 -0.97
CA GLY A 96 -5.85 -7.17 -1.39
C GLY A 96 -4.73 -7.24 -2.44
N GLY A 97 -4.32 -8.44 -2.87
CA GLY A 97 -3.31 -8.66 -3.91
C GLY A 97 -1.86 -8.68 -3.42
N ILE A 98 -1.63 -8.78 -2.12
CA ILE A 98 -0.28 -8.97 -1.56
C ILE A 98 0.22 -10.37 -1.94
N SER A 99 1.49 -10.48 -2.34
CA SER A 99 2.17 -11.73 -2.65
C SER A 99 3.26 -12.10 -1.64
N VAL A 100 3.77 -11.12 -0.90
CA VAL A 100 4.84 -11.30 0.09
C VAL A 100 4.45 -10.61 1.38
N VAL A 101 4.44 -11.33 2.49
CA VAL A 101 4.24 -10.76 3.83
C VAL A 101 5.59 -10.41 4.43
N ALA A 102 5.77 -9.16 4.86
CA ALA A 102 6.96 -8.75 5.60
C ALA A 102 6.63 -8.52 7.08
N THR A 103 7.58 -8.82 7.96
CA THR A 103 7.40 -8.58 9.39
C THR A 103 8.72 -8.39 10.12
N TYR A 104 8.73 -7.55 11.17
CA TYR A 104 9.86 -7.42 12.09
C TYR A 104 9.87 -8.48 13.18
N VAL A 105 11.09 -8.82 13.63
CA VAL A 105 11.35 -9.62 14.83
C VAL A 105 11.95 -8.71 15.90
N PHE A 106 11.12 -7.98 16.62
CA PHE A 106 11.60 -7.05 17.65
C PHE A 106 12.31 -7.78 18.78
N TRP A 107 13.61 -7.56 18.90
CA TRP A 107 14.46 -8.24 19.87
C TRP A 107 13.96 -8.06 21.31
N ASN A 108 13.58 -6.84 21.71
CA ASN A 108 13.08 -6.52 23.06
C ASN A 108 11.81 -7.30 23.44
N MET A 109 10.99 -7.69 22.48
CA MET A 109 9.80 -8.51 22.72
C MET A 109 10.16 -9.98 22.94
N HIS A 110 11.14 -10.49 22.19
CA HIS A 110 11.54 -11.89 22.25
C HIS A 110 12.52 -12.20 23.37
N GLU A 111 13.37 -11.24 23.75
CA GLU A 111 14.32 -11.34 24.85
C GLU A 111 14.17 -10.14 25.81
N HIS A 112 12.97 -10.02 26.40
CA HIS A 112 12.68 -8.95 27.35
C HIS A 112 13.62 -8.99 28.56
N LYS A 113 13.93 -10.19 29.04
CA LYS A 113 14.93 -10.47 30.06
C LYS A 113 16.12 -11.18 29.45
N GLU A 114 17.33 -10.66 29.67
CA GLU A 114 18.57 -11.23 29.13
C GLU A 114 18.67 -12.75 29.35
N GLY A 115 18.98 -13.46 28.27
CA GLY A 115 19.11 -14.91 28.23
C GLY A 115 17.78 -15.68 28.19
N THR A 116 16.64 -15.00 28.24
CA THR A 116 15.32 -15.63 28.23
C THR A 116 14.54 -15.24 26.97
N PHE A 117 14.52 -16.14 25.99
CA PHE A 117 13.75 -15.91 24.76
C PHE A 117 12.34 -16.50 24.88
N ASN A 118 11.36 -15.75 24.35
CA ASN A 118 9.96 -16.17 24.24
C ASN A 118 9.54 -16.25 22.76
N TRP A 119 9.02 -17.40 22.36
CA TRP A 119 8.52 -17.69 21.00
C TRP A 119 7.11 -18.31 21.06
N GLU A 120 6.34 -17.99 22.10
CA GLU A 120 4.99 -18.51 22.33
C GLU A 120 3.91 -17.45 22.10
N GLY A 121 2.67 -17.89 21.89
CA GLY A 121 1.51 -17.00 21.76
C GLY A 121 1.66 -16.03 20.57
N ASP A 122 1.51 -14.74 20.84
CA ASP A 122 1.62 -13.67 19.83
C ASP A 122 3.08 -13.42 19.39
N LEU A 123 4.04 -14.12 20.01
CA LEU A 123 5.46 -14.10 19.64
C LEU A 123 5.89 -15.34 18.84
N ASN A 124 4.96 -16.20 18.42
CA ASN A 124 5.26 -17.42 17.71
C ASN A 124 5.53 -17.16 16.21
N LEU A 125 6.74 -16.71 15.90
CA LEU A 125 7.21 -16.43 14.54
C LEU A 125 7.04 -17.64 13.61
N ARG A 126 7.38 -18.85 14.08
CA ARG A 126 7.26 -20.07 13.28
C ARG A 126 5.83 -20.27 12.77
N ARG A 127 4.85 -20.21 13.69
CA ARG A 127 3.43 -20.38 13.35
C ARG A 127 2.97 -19.31 12.36
N PHE A 128 3.40 -18.05 12.53
CA PHE A 128 3.05 -16.98 11.61
C PHE A 128 3.53 -17.28 10.18
N ILE A 129 4.77 -17.75 10.03
CA ILE A 129 5.33 -18.11 8.72
C ILE A 129 4.63 -19.34 8.14
N GLU A 130 4.31 -20.35 8.95
CA GLU A 130 3.55 -21.53 8.52
C GLU A 130 2.15 -21.14 8.00
N LEU A 131 1.51 -20.12 8.58
CA LEU A 131 0.24 -19.57 8.07
C LEU A 131 0.43 -18.81 6.75
N CYS A 132 1.54 -18.11 6.54
CA CYS A 132 1.87 -17.54 5.24
C CYS A 132 1.98 -18.64 4.18
N GLN A 133 2.69 -19.74 4.46
CA GLN A 133 2.82 -20.90 3.57
C GLN A 133 1.47 -21.55 3.25
N ALA A 134 0.63 -21.78 4.27
CA ALA A 134 -0.70 -22.36 4.11
C ALA A 134 -1.60 -21.51 3.19
N ASN A 135 -1.40 -20.20 3.18
CA ASN A 135 -2.11 -19.26 2.30
C ASN A 135 -1.41 -19.00 0.95
N ASN A 136 -0.34 -19.77 0.61
CA ASN A 136 0.48 -19.58 -0.59
C ASN A 136 1.03 -18.13 -0.71
N MET A 137 1.56 -17.60 0.40
CA MET A 137 2.20 -16.29 0.50
C MET A 137 3.69 -16.49 0.79
N ASP A 138 4.55 -15.79 0.05
CA ASP A 138 5.95 -15.67 0.41
C ASP A 138 6.14 -14.80 1.67
N ALA A 139 7.29 -14.90 2.32
CA ALA A 139 7.62 -14.10 3.50
C ALA A 139 9.03 -13.50 3.41
N ILE A 140 9.16 -12.27 3.89
CA ILE A 140 10.45 -11.62 4.19
C ILE A 140 10.48 -11.29 5.68
N ILE A 141 11.52 -11.77 6.37
CA ILE A 141 11.69 -11.57 7.80
C ILE A 141 12.73 -10.48 8.02
N ARG A 142 12.33 -9.41 8.71
CA ARG A 142 13.21 -8.30 9.08
C ARG A 142 13.81 -8.64 10.44
N VAL A 143 15.08 -9.09 10.44
CA VAL A 143 15.72 -9.76 11.60
C VAL A 143 16.50 -8.80 12.50
N GLY A 144 16.48 -7.54 12.20
CA GLY A 144 17.23 -6.53 12.95
C GLY A 144 18.75 -6.71 12.87
N PRO A 145 19.52 -6.44 13.93
CA PRO A 145 19.13 -6.33 15.36
C PRO A 145 18.38 -5.07 15.76
N PHE A 146 18.51 -3.99 15.00
CA PHE A 146 17.73 -2.78 15.16
C PHE A 146 16.67 -2.71 14.05
N ASP A 147 15.41 -2.53 14.44
CA ASP A 147 14.26 -2.59 13.53
C ASP A 147 13.60 -1.22 13.31
N HIS A 148 13.78 -0.26 14.19
CA HIS A 148 12.99 0.96 14.32
C HIS A 148 11.52 0.64 14.61
N GLY A 149 10.62 0.62 13.63
CA GLY A 149 9.22 0.17 13.75
C GLY A 149 8.42 0.90 14.83
N GLU A 150 8.82 2.13 15.18
CA GLU A 150 8.32 2.93 16.30
C GLU A 150 8.26 2.14 17.62
N MET A 151 9.10 1.11 17.73
CA MET A 151 9.25 0.29 18.93
C MET A 151 10.21 0.95 19.93
N ARG A 152 9.97 0.74 21.21
CA ARG A 152 10.88 1.15 22.31
C ARG A 152 12.31 0.77 21.96
N ASN A 153 13.22 1.75 22.03
CA ASN A 153 14.63 1.62 21.68
C ASN A 153 14.89 1.05 20.26
N GLY A 154 13.94 1.23 19.34
CA GLY A 154 14.05 0.65 17.99
C GLY A 154 14.03 -0.88 17.95
N GLY A 155 13.47 -1.52 18.97
CA GLY A 155 13.43 -2.96 19.14
C GLY A 155 14.58 -3.55 19.95
N LEU A 156 15.60 -2.76 20.31
CA LEU A 156 16.69 -3.23 21.18
C LEU A 156 16.24 -3.35 22.64
N PRO A 157 16.62 -4.43 23.37
CA PRO A 157 16.26 -4.58 24.78
C PRO A 157 16.90 -3.53 25.67
N ASP A 158 16.19 -3.09 26.72
CA ASP A 158 16.67 -2.09 27.69
C ASP A 158 17.98 -2.51 28.39
N TRP A 159 18.15 -3.79 28.66
CA TRP A 159 19.33 -4.30 29.35
C TRP A 159 20.63 -4.16 28.52
N LEU A 160 20.58 -3.98 27.20
CA LEU A 160 21.75 -3.67 26.37
C LEU A 160 22.38 -2.31 26.72
N TYR A 161 21.57 -1.35 27.16
CA TYR A 161 22.05 -0.01 27.50
C TYR A 161 23.14 0.00 28.58
N GLY A 162 23.03 -0.88 29.56
CA GLY A 162 23.98 -0.99 30.66
C GLY A 162 25.24 -1.83 30.34
N ARG A 163 25.43 -2.30 29.11
CA ARG A 163 26.57 -3.15 28.75
C ARG A 163 27.77 -2.30 28.33
N PRO A 164 29.02 -2.79 28.52
CA PRO A 164 30.23 -2.04 28.20
C PRO A 164 30.61 -2.09 26.71
N PHE A 165 29.65 -1.77 25.82
CA PHE A 165 29.85 -1.70 24.37
C PHE A 165 28.93 -0.66 23.74
N GLU A 166 29.21 -0.29 22.50
CA GLU A 166 28.32 0.52 21.67
C GLU A 166 27.38 -0.41 20.89
N VAL A 167 26.07 -0.16 20.94
CA VAL A 167 25.09 -0.84 20.10
C VAL A 167 25.23 -0.39 18.64
N ARG A 168 24.73 -1.20 17.69
CA ARG A 168 24.83 -0.92 16.26
C ARG A 168 26.26 -0.63 15.81
N SER A 169 27.22 -1.41 16.31
CA SER A 169 28.66 -1.22 16.07
C SER A 169 29.35 -2.56 15.76
N ASN A 170 30.66 -2.47 15.41
CA ASN A 170 31.50 -3.65 15.21
C ASN A 170 32.20 -4.09 16.49
N ASP A 171 31.72 -3.66 17.66
CA ASP A 171 32.21 -4.15 18.95
C ASP A 171 31.94 -5.66 19.07
N SER A 172 32.95 -6.43 19.41
CA SER A 172 32.86 -7.89 19.46
C SER A 172 31.83 -8.39 20.48
N LEU A 173 31.73 -7.71 21.62
CA LEU A 173 30.74 -8.09 22.66
C LEU A 173 29.32 -7.82 22.19
N TYR A 174 29.08 -6.70 21.51
CA TYR A 174 27.77 -6.44 20.91
C TYR A 174 27.44 -7.50 19.84
N LEU A 175 28.39 -7.81 18.98
CA LEU A 175 28.18 -8.81 17.92
C LEU A 175 27.94 -10.23 18.50
N ASP A 176 28.52 -10.58 19.66
CA ASP A 176 28.21 -11.83 20.34
C ASP A 176 26.72 -11.93 20.76
N TYR A 177 26.14 -10.82 21.22
CA TYR A 177 24.70 -10.77 21.52
C TYR A 177 23.84 -10.86 20.26
N VAL A 178 24.20 -10.15 19.20
CA VAL A 178 23.53 -10.26 17.88
C VAL A 178 23.59 -11.68 17.35
N ASN A 179 24.73 -12.37 17.51
CA ASN A 179 24.87 -13.76 17.10
C ASN A 179 23.91 -14.69 17.87
N LYS A 180 23.71 -14.47 19.16
CA LYS A 180 22.71 -15.20 19.96
C LYS A 180 21.30 -14.97 19.41
N LEU A 181 20.91 -13.72 19.14
CA LEU A 181 19.61 -13.37 18.53
C LEU A 181 19.43 -14.08 17.20
N TYR A 182 20.37 -13.96 16.26
CA TYR A 182 20.28 -14.55 14.94
C TYR A 182 20.18 -16.10 14.98
N ASN A 183 20.93 -16.74 15.88
CA ASN A 183 20.81 -18.18 16.08
C ASN A 183 19.42 -18.57 16.62
N GLN A 184 18.81 -17.77 17.49
CA GLN A 184 17.44 -18.01 17.96
C GLN A 184 16.42 -17.86 16.83
N ILE A 185 16.49 -16.79 16.05
CA ILE A 185 15.63 -16.58 14.87
C ILE A 185 15.81 -17.72 13.88
N GLY A 186 17.06 -18.08 13.54
CA GLY A 186 17.38 -19.16 12.62
C GLY A 186 16.77 -20.50 13.00
N LYS A 187 16.73 -20.82 14.31
CA LYS A 187 16.07 -22.03 14.83
C LYS A 187 14.55 -21.99 14.64
N GLN A 188 13.90 -20.81 14.83
CA GLN A 188 12.46 -20.69 14.66
C GLN A 188 12.01 -20.95 13.21
N ILE A 189 12.80 -20.49 12.24
CA ILE A 189 12.44 -20.57 10.83
C ILE A 189 13.13 -21.71 10.06
N GLN A 190 13.84 -22.58 10.78
CA GLN A 190 14.48 -23.79 10.18
C GLN A 190 13.45 -24.68 9.46
N GLY A 191 13.74 -25.04 8.20
CA GLY A 191 12.87 -25.84 7.34
C GLY A 191 11.76 -25.02 6.65
N LEU A 192 11.68 -23.70 6.90
CA LEU A 192 10.73 -22.78 6.26
C LEU A 192 11.42 -21.84 5.26
N TYR A 193 12.71 -22.03 5.00
CA TYR A 193 13.44 -21.26 3.99
C TYR A 193 13.06 -21.69 2.56
N PHE A 194 13.23 -20.80 1.59
CA PHE A 194 13.03 -21.09 0.17
C PHE A 194 13.82 -22.32 -0.29
N LYS A 195 15.07 -22.48 0.15
CA LYS A 195 15.89 -23.66 -0.16
C LYS A 195 15.23 -24.97 0.26
N ASP A 196 14.42 -24.96 1.33
CA ASP A 196 13.68 -26.11 1.85
C ASP A 196 12.24 -26.18 1.27
N SER A 197 11.94 -25.39 0.23
CA SER A 197 10.60 -25.16 -0.35
C SER A 197 9.61 -24.51 0.63
N GLY A 198 10.12 -23.77 1.60
CA GLY A 198 9.35 -22.94 2.50
C GLY A 198 9.09 -21.53 1.92
N PRO A 199 8.27 -20.73 2.58
CA PRO A 199 7.83 -19.42 2.09
C PRO A 199 8.85 -18.30 2.32
N VAL A 200 9.90 -18.50 3.13
CA VAL A 200 10.87 -17.44 3.44
C VAL A 200 11.84 -17.25 2.27
N VAL A 201 11.55 -16.26 1.44
CA VAL A 201 12.33 -15.94 0.23
C VAL A 201 13.44 -14.92 0.50
N GLY A 202 13.38 -14.21 1.65
CA GLY A 202 14.36 -13.18 1.98
C GLY A 202 14.37 -12.82 3.46
N ILE A 203 15.47 -12.15 3.85
CA ILE A 203 15.58 -11.45 5.14
C ILE A 203 16.00 -10.01 4.90
N GLN A 204 15.62 -9.12 5.82
CA GLN A 204 16.22 -7.79 5.92
C GLN A 204 17.08 -7.73 7.18
N ILE A 205 18.34 -7.28 7.01
CA ILE A 205 19.29 -7.03 8.11
C ILE A 205 19.33 -5.54 8.39
N GLU A 206 19.33 -5.19 9.67
CA GLU A 206 19.31 -3.80 10.16
C GLU A 206 18.15 -2.97 9.59
N ASN A 207 18.01 -1.75 10.02
CA ASN A 207 17.10 -0.78 9.43
C ASN A 207 17.72 0.60 9.43
N GLU A 208 17.76 1.24 8.25
CA GLU A 208 18.28 2.59 8.07
C GLU A 208 19.66 2.81 8.74
N TYR A 209 20.54 1.82 8.65
CA TYR A 209 21.85 1.90 9.29
C TYR A 209 22.65 3.11 8.78
N GLN A 210 23.14 3.94 9.70
CA GLN A 210 23.79 5.23 9.42
C GLN A 210 22.85 6.34 8.88
N HIS A 211 21.54 6.12 8.84
CA HIS A 211 20.56 7.13 8.45
C HIS A 211 19.66 7.52 9.61
N SER A 212 19.15 6.58 10.38
CA SER A 212 18.18 6.81 11.44
C SER A 212 18.49 6.04 12.72
N ALA A 213 17.98 6.53 13.83
CA ALA A 213 18.07 5.93 15.16
C ALA A 213 16.83 6.26 15.98
N ALA A 214 16.54 5.43 17.00
CA ALA A 214 15.50 5.68 17.99
C ALA A 214 16.10 6.17 19.30
N PRO A 215 15.44 7.02 20.08
CA PRO A 215 15.91 7.41 21.42
C PRO A 215 15.81 6.24 22.39
N TRP A 216 16.76 6.15 23.34
CA TRP A 216 16.62 5.27 24.49
C TRP A 216 15.47 5.74 25.38
N ALA A 217 14.58 4.84 25.75
CA ALA A 217 13.40 5.19 26.54
C ALA A 217 13.71 5.56 28.00
N ILE A 218 14.92 5.30 28.48
CA ILE A 218 15.39 5.67 29.83
C ILE A 218 16.00 7.07 29.90
N THR A 219 16.00 7.83 28.82
CA THR A 219 16.45 9.24 28.84
C THR A 219 15.47 10.07 29.65
N TYR A 220 16.00 10.84 30.61
CA TYR A 220 15.17 11.69 31.47
C TYR A 220 14.56 12.86 30.70
N GLU A 221 13.36 13.27 31.11
CA GLU A 221 12.71 14.45 30.57
C GLU A 221 13.56 15.71 30.77
N GLY A 222 13.71 16.50 29.72
CA GLY A 222 14.53 17.73 29.74
C GLY A 222 16.05 17.51 29.57
N ALA A 223 16.52 16.25 29.58
CA ALA A 223 17.92 15.93 29.25
C ALA A 223 18.11 15.74 27.74
N ASP A 224 19.36 15.84 27.29
CA ASP A 224 19.74 15.41 25.95
C ASP A 224 19.34 13.94 25.72
N ARG A 225 18.68 13.65 24.61
CA ARG A 225 18.28 12.28 24.29
C ARG A 225 19.49 11.46 23.87
N GLU A 226 19.62 10.28 24.44
CA GLU A 226 20.48 9.23 23.94
C GLU A 226 19.81 8.47 22.79
N TYR A 227 20.60 8.03 21.83
CA TYR A 227 20.11 7.30 20.64
C TYR A 227 20.76 5.93 20.55
N THR A 228 19.99 4.95 20.10
CA THR A 228 20.42 3.57 19.84
C THR A 228 21.23 3.50 18.56
N SER A 229 22.40 4.10 18.55
CA SER A 229 23.27 4.21 17.39
C SER A 229 24.74 4.11 17.80
N ALA A 230 25.59 3.75 16.83
CA ALA A 230 27.03 3.79 17.02
C ALA A 230 27.51 5.23 17.27
N ARG A 231 28.71 5.35 17.86
CA ARG A 231 29.29 6.64 18.23
C ARG A 231 29.35 7.64 17.07
N PHE A 232 29.62 7.17 15.86
CA PHE A 232 29.66 8.02 14.65
C PHE A 232 28.26 8.51 14.29
N ASP A 233 27.27 7.62 14.30
CA ASP A 233 25.87 7.95 13.99
C ASP A 233 25.33 9.01 14.95
N ARG A 234 25.61 8.87 16.26
CA ARG A 234 25.20 9.86 17.26
C ARG A 234 25.78 11.25 16.99
N LYS A 235 27.02 11.33 16.51
CA LYS A 235 27.62 12.63 16.13
C LYS A 235 26.90 13.27 14.97
N ILE A 236 26.55 12.49 13.93
CA ILE A 236 25.86 12.97 12.74
C ILE A 236 24.44 13.41 13.09
N ILE A 237 23.68 12.56 13.77
CA ILE A 237 22.29 12.85 14.13
C ILE A 237 22.19 14.10 15.03
N LYS A 238 23.05 14.23 16.02
CA LYS A 238 23.10 15.41 16.91
C LYS A 238 23.55 16.69 16.20
N ALA A 239 24.44 16.59 15.24
CA ALA A 239 24.96 17.75 14.50
C ALA A 239 24.05 18.17 13.33
N GLY A 240 23.10 17.32 12.91
CA GLY A 240 22.26 17.57 11.74
C GLY A 240 23.06 17.63 10.43
N VAL A 241 24.25 17.04 10.40
CA VAL A 241 25.13 17.01 9.23
C VAL A 241 24.85 15.79 8.36
N GLY A 242 24.99 15.95 7.06
CA GLY A 242 24.89 14.85 6.11
C GLY A 242 26.11 13.94 6.15
N ILE A 243 25.94 12.71 5.75
CA ILE A 243 27.00 11.70 5.64
C ILE A 243 28.18 12.16 4.77
N ASN A 244 27.92 12.93 3.73
CA ASN A 244 28.97 13.47 2.83
C ASN A 244 30.06 14.27 3.57
N GLU A 245 29.72 14.84 4.71
CA GLU A 245 30.65 15.66 5.51
C GLU A 245 31.58 14.82 6.40
N MET A 246 31.25 13.51 6.55
CA MET A 246 32.00 12.59 7.41
C MET A 246 33.15 11.88 6.71
N GLY A 247 33.21 11.94 5.39
CA GLY A 247 34.27 11.29 4.60
C GLY A 247 34.11 9.79 4.40
N ASN A 248 35.07 9.16 3.73
CA ASN A 248 35.00 7.77 3.29
C ASN A 248 35.00 6.74 4.44
N ASP A 249 35.71 7.06 5.54
CA ASP A 249 35.85 6.13 6.69
C ASP A 249 34.49 5.74 7.31
N TYR A 250 33.53 6.65 7.30
CA TYR A 250 32.21 6.41 7.85
C TYR A 250 31.41 5.42 6.98
N ALA A 251 31.45 5.60 5.66
CA ALA A 251 30.76 4.69 4.73
C ALA A 251 31.41 3.30 4.72
N GLU A 252 32.72 3.22 4.77
CA GLU A 252 33.46 1.95 4.87
C GLU A 252 33.14 1.19 6.15
N TYR A 253 33.07 1.89 7.28
CA TYR A 253 32.66 1.31 8.55
C TYR A 253 31.26 0.70 8.46
N GLY A 254 30.30 1.44 7.88
CA GLY A 254 28.94 0.97 7.71
C GLY A 254 28.82 -0.24 6.80
N GLN A 255 29.49 -0.23 5.66
CA GLN A 255 29.54 -1.38 4.75
C GLN A 255 30.14 -2.62 5.43
N LYS A 256 31.19 -2.46 6.23
CA LYS A 256 31.79 -3.55 7.00
C LYS A 256 30.82 -4.11 8.03
N HIS A 257 30.07 -3.26 8.73
CA HIS A 257 29.05 -3.69 9.68
C HIS A 257 27.98 -4.55 9.01
N MET A 258 27.42 -4.06 7.90
CA MET A 258 26.38 -4.78 7.14
C MET A 258 26.90 -6.12 6.58
N GLN A 259 28.15 -6.20 6.15
CA GLN A 259 28.79 -7.47 5.73
C GLN A 259 28.91 -8.48 6.88
N ILE A 260 29.28 -7.99 8.07
CA ILE A 260 29.37 -8.82 9.28
C ILE A 260 27.99 -9.38 9.61
N LEU A 261 26.95 -8.54 9.64
CA LEU A 261 25.58 -8.99 9.93
C LEU A 261 25.06 -9.99 8.89
N LYS A 262 25.30 -9.75 7.60
CA LYS A 262 24.94 -10.74 6.54
C LYS A 262 25.63 -12.09 6.79
N LYS A 263 26.94 -12.07 7.09
CA LYS A 263 27.67 -13.31 7.39
C LYS A 263 27.09 -14.02 8.60
N MET A 264 26.84 -13.32 9.68
CA MET A 264 26.26 -13.88 10.91
C MET A 264 24.88 -14.49 10.67
N ALA A 265 24.03 -13.81 9.86
CA ALA A 265 22.73 -14.35 9.48
C ALA A 265 22.87 -15.66 8.69
N LYS A 266 23.79 -15.73 7.72
CA LYS A 266 24.09 -16.96 6.97
C LYS A 266 24.62 -18.09 7.88
N ASP A 267 25.53 -17.76 8.78
CA ASP A 267 26.10 -18.70 9.75
C ASP A 267 25.00 -19.27 10.69
N ALA A 268 23.97 -18.48 11.01
CA ALA A 268 22.79 -18.89 11.77
C ALA A 268 21.77 -19.71 10.93
N GLY A 269 22.08 -20.03 9.67
CA GLY A 269 21.25 -20.81 8.77
C GLY A 269 20.27 -20.01 7.92
N MET A 270 20.21 -18.70 8.07
CA MET A 270 19.34 -17.79 7.29
C MET A 270 19.90 -17.53 5.88
N ASP A 271 20.14 -18.61 5.13
CA ASP A 271 20.61 -18.57 3.74
C ASP A 271 19.39 -18.56 2.80
N VAL A 272 19.04 -17.38 2.32
CA VAL A 272 17.84 -17.11 1.53
C VAL A 272 18.20 -16.37 0.23
N PRO A 273 17.36 -16.44 -0.81
CA PRO A 273 17.64 -15.82 -2.10
C PRO A 273 17.79 -14.29 -2.05
N ILE A 274 17.01 -13.61 -1.21
CA ILE A 274 16.94 -12.16 -1.16
C ILE A 274 17.44 -11.65 0.19
N TYR A 275 18.55 -10.92 0.17
CA TYR A 275 19.02 -10.14 1.30
C TYR A 275 18.77 -8.67 1.03
N THR A 276 18.00 -8.00 1.89
CA THR A 276 17.64 -6.58 1.75
C THR A 276 18.27 -5.74 2.85
N ALA A 277 18.53 -4.47 2.54
CA ALA A 277 18.88 -3.43 3.49
C ALA A 277 18.24 -2.13 3.03
N THR A 278 17.81 -1.29 3.96
CA THR A 278 17.30 0.05 3.64
C THR A 278 18.42 0.88 3.01
N GLY A 279 18.18 1.40 1.81
CA GLY A 279 19.22 1.99 0.97
C GLY A 279 18.97 3.45 0.60
N TRP A 280 18.17 4.20 1.38
CA TRP A 280 17.94 5.63 1.15
C TRP A 280 18.74 6.52 2.08
N GLY A 281 18.92 7.79 1.71
CA GLY A 281 19.53 8.81 2.55
C GLY A 281 20.94 8.46 3.02
N TYR A 282 21.75 7.81 2.20
CA TYR A 282 23.10 7.27 2.51
C TYR A 282 23.12 6.06 3.47
N ALA A 283 21.98 5.47 3.80
CA ALA A 283 21.98 4.24 4.59
C ALA A 283 22.91 3.18 3.98
N SER A 284 23.58 2.43 4.84
CA SER A 284 24.55 1.43 4.42
C SER A 284 23.87 0.17 3.90
N ILE A 285 24.47 -0.45 2.89
CA ILE A 285 24.04 -1.71 2.29
C ILE A 285 25.20 -2.72 2.27
N VAL A 286 24.91 -3.97 1.95
CA VAL A 286 25.97 -4.93 1.55
C VAL A 286 26.20 -4.81 0.05
N LYS A 287 27.31 -4.19 -0.34
CA LYS A 287 27.65 -3.99 -1.76
C LYS A 287 27.62 -5.31 -2.52
N ASN A 288 26.85 -5.38 -3.62
CA ASN A 288 26.60 -6.56 -4.44
C ASN A 288 25.97 -7.77 -3.69
N GLY A 289 25.65 -7.62 -2.43
CA GLY A 289 25.17 -8.72 -1.57
C GLY A 289 23.89 -8.43 -0.80
N SER A 290 23.24 -7.30 -1.04
CA SER A 290 21.87 -7.01 -0.60
C SER A 290 21.15 -6.20 -1.66
N ILE A 291 19.82 -6.22 -1.65
CA ILE A 291 19.01 -5.30 -2.44
C ILE A 291 18.78 -4.05 -1.61
N PRO A 292 19.18 -2.85 -2.07
CA PRO A 292 18.84 -1.60 -1.41
C PRO A 292 17.34 -1.32 -1.63
N VAL A 293 16.54 -1.55 -0.60
CA VAL A 293 15.10 -1.28 -0.66
C VAL A 293 14.81 0.17 -0.31
N MET A 294 13.85 0.78 -1.02
CA MET A 294 13.54 2.20 -0.92
C MET A 294 12.27 2.46 -0.10
N ALA A 295 12.11 3.72 0.29
CA ALA A 295 10.91 4.26 0.92
C ALA A 295 10.25 5.34 0.05
N GLY A 296 9.00 5.68 0.40
CA GLY A 296 8.27 6.80 -0.17
C GLY A 296 7.11 7.20 0.75
N TYR A 297 7.24 8.35 1.42
CA TYR A 297 6.25 8.83 2.38
C TYR A 297 5.71 10.21 1.95
N ALA A 298 4.51 10.23 1.44
CA ALA A 298 3.85 11.47 1.02
C ALA A 298 3.33 12.31 2.20
N TYR A 299 3.13 11.69 3.37
CA TYR A 299 2.55 12.33 4.56
C TYR A 299 3.46 12.15 5.81
N PRO A 300 4.72 12.62 5.79
CA PRO A 300 5.65 12.36 6.88
C PRO A 300 5.27 13.12 8.15
N PHE A 301 5.22 12.45 9.32
CA PHE A 301 5.01 13.13 10.60
C PHE A 301 6.27 13.85 11.11
N TRP A 302 7.47 13.46 10.65
CA TRP A 302 8.74 14.09 11.04
C TRP A 302 8.95 15.47 10.40
N GLU A 303 8.22 15.81 9.34
CA GLU A 303 8.20 17.14 8.73
C GLU A 303 7.06 17.99 9.29
N ALA A 304 7.27 19.31 9.37
CA ALA A 304 6.26 20.22 9.86
C ALA A 304 5.31 20.70 8.75
N GLY A 305 4.01 20.62 9.03
CA GLY A 305 2.94 21.15 8.17
C GLY A 305 2.58 20.23 6.99
N ASN A 306 1.44 20.54 6.39
CA ASN A 306 0.95 19.85 5.20
C ASN A 306 1.50 20.54 3.96
N LYS A 307 2.45 19.90 3.27
CA LYS A 307 3.04 20.40 2.02
C LYS A 307 2.76 19.43 0.89
N PRO A 308 2.52 19.92 -0.34
CA PRO A 308 2.42 19.08 -1.51
C PRO A 308 3.66 18.21 -1.68
N SER A 309 3.47 16.89 -1.78
CA SER A 309 4.56 15.92 -1.79
C SER A 309 5.16 15.73 -3.18
N PRO A 310 6.51 15.63 -3.33
CA PRO A 310 7.16 15.30 -4.59
C PRO A 310 6.95 13.83 -5.01
N PHE A 311 6.44 12.96 -4.13
CA PHE A 311 6.19 11.55 -4.43
C PHE A 311 5.09 11.30 -5.47
N TYR A 312 4.45 12.35 -5.97
CA TYR A 312 3.51 12.30 -7.11
C TYR A 312 4.14 12.76 -8.44
N LEU A 313 5.42 13.14 -8.45
CA LEU A 313 6.13 13.57 -9.66
C LEU A 313 6.90 12.42 -10.30
N TYR A 314 6.69 12.20 -11.61
CA TYR A 314 7.43 11.18 -12.35
C TYR A 314 8.91 11.56 -12.52
N LYS A 315 9.77 10.60 -12.25
CA LYS A 315 11.22 10.65 -12.51
C LYS A 315 11.76 9.23 -12.72
N SER A 316 12.96 9.07 -13.23
CA SER A 316 13.60 7.76 -13.28
C SER A 316 14.14 7.39 -11.89
N ILE A 317 13.35 6.67 -11.09
CA ILE A 317 13.76 6.28 -9.72
C ILE A 317 14.85 5.21 -9.71
N HIS A 318 14.98 4.45 -10.80
CA HIS A 318 16.08 3.49 -10.96
C HIS A 318 17.45 4.18 -11.16
N GLN A 319 17.48 5.44 -11.59
CA GLN A 319 18.69 6.24 -11.72
C GLN A 319 18.84 7.27 -10.60
N ASN A 320 17.71 7.82 -10.16
CA ASN A 320 17.66 8.86 -9.14
C ASN A 320 16.55 8.52 -8.12
N PRO A 321 16.84 7.69 -7.10
CA PRO A 321 15.90 7.31 -6.06
C PRO A 321 15.24 8.50 -5.36
N ASP A 322 14.08 8.30 -4.74
CA ASP A 322 13.31 9.38 -4.13
C ASP A 322 14.05 10.06 -2.97
N TYR A 323 14.73 9.30 -2.13
CA TYR A 323 15.57 9.81 -1.04
C TYR A 323 17.06 9.85 -1.41
N ALA A 324 17.37 10.19 -2.67
CA ALA A 324 18.75 10.48 -3.04
C ALA A 324 19.27 11.74 -2.30
N PRO A 325 20.56 11.84 -2.05
CA PRO A 325 21.64 10.94 -2.48
C PRO A 325 21.72 9.64 -1.67
N VAL A 326 22.23 8.58 -2.31
CA VAL A 326 22.40 7.25 -1.72
C VAL A 326 23.86 6.79 -1.76
N SER A 327 24.20 5.75 -0.97
CA SER A 327 25.59 5.25 -0.81
C SER A 327 26.02 4.21 -1.86
N TYR A 328 25.25 4.03 -2.93
CA TYR A 328 25.46 3.01 -3.96
C TYR A 328 25.12 3.54 -5.36
N THR A 329 25.46 2.79 -6.40
CA THR A 329 25.05 3.07 -7.77
C THR A 329 23.67 2.44 -8.01
N PRO A 330 22.58 3.23 -8.14
CA PRO A 330 21.24 2.69 -8.25
C PRO A 330 21.02 1.70 -9.41
N GLU A 331 21.63 1.97 -10.56
CA GLU A 331 21.54 1.14 -11.76
C GLU A 331 22.17 -0.26 -11.63
N ASP A 332 22.90 -0.51 -10.55
CA ASP A 332 23.44 -1.84 -10.26
C ASP A 332 22.40 -2.78 -9.64
N TYR A 333 21.28 -2.26 -9.15
CA TYR A 333 20.28 -2.99 -8.39
C TYR A 333 18.87 -2.79 -8.94
N PRO A 334 17.97 -3.78 -8.76
CA PRO A 334 16.56 -3.54 -9.06
C PRO A 334 15.99 -2.46 -8.13
N SER A 335 15.16 -1.59 -8.67
CA SER A 335 14.43 -0.61 -7.87
C SER A 335 13.25 -1.30 -7.19
N LEU A 336 13.40 -1.67 -5.93
CA LEU A 336 12.38 -2.29 -5.09
C LEU A 336 12.11 -1.38 -3.89
N ALA A 337 10.84 -1.28 -3.48
CA ALA A 337 10.46 -0.56 -2.28
C ALA A 337 10.07 -1.53 -1.16
N ALA A 338 10.44 -1.19 0.08
CA ALA A 338 9.97 -1.89 1.29
C ALA A 338 9.00 -1.02 2.10
N GLU A 339 9.07 0.31 1.97
CA GLU A 339 8.35 1.23 2.83
C GLU A 339 7.68 2.36 2.03
N LEU A 340 6.75 1.99 1.15
CA LEU A 340 5.84 2.97 0.58
C LEU A 340 4.74 3.26 1.60
N GLY A 341 4.63 4.50 2.06
CA GLY A 341 3.72 4.92 3.10
C GLY A 341 2.26 4.83 2.69
N THR A 342 1.68 3.64 2.88
CA THR A 342 0.24 3.39 2.75
C THR A 342 -0.43 3.59 4.10
N GLY A 343 -0.29 4.77 4.63
CA GLY A 343 -0.64 5.19 5.97
C GLY A 343 0.48 6.03 6.55
N MET A 344 0.34 6.40 7.81
CA MET A 344 1.36 7.08 8.61
C MET A 344 0.97 7.09 10.08
N CYS A 345 1.96 6.97 10.95
CA CYS A 345 1.83 7.29 12.36
C CYS A 345 1.37 8.74 12.56
N VAL A 346 0.64 8.96 13.62
CA VAL A 346 0.32 10.28 14.12
C VAL A 346 1.04 10.52 15.45
N THR A 347 1.40 11.77 15.70
CA THR A 347 1.95 12.19 16.99
C THR A 347 1.04 13.21 17.63
N TYR A 348 1.24 13.48 18.91
CA TYR A 348 0.46 14.51 19.60
C TYR A 348 0.53 15.84 18.85
N SER A 349 1.72 16.25 18.43
CA SER A 349 1.96 17.55 17.79
C SER A 349 1.74 17.57 16.27
N ARG A 350 1.78 16.42 15.61
CA ARG A 350 1.75 16.29 14.15
C ARG A 350 0.84 15.15 13.75
N ARG A 351 -0.28 15.49 13.08
CA ARG A 351 -1.35 14.54 12.78
C ARG A 351 -1.69 14.53 11.29
N PRO A 352 -0.79 14.04 10.41
CA PRO A 352 -1.10 13.93 9.01
C PRO A 352 -2.32 13.03 8.82
N ARG A 353 -3.29 13.52 8.03
CA ARG A 353 -4.46 12.75 7.63
C ARG A 353 -4.16 12.10 6.28
N VAL A 354 -4.04 10.78 6.28
CA VAL A 354 -3.80 10.02 5.07
C VAL A 354 -5.12 9.60 4.44
N LEU A 355 -5.33 9.95 3.18
CA LEU A 355 -6.52 9.57 2.43
C LEU A 355 -6.25 8.31 1.62
N GLY A 356 -7.06 7.27 1.76
CA GLY A 356 -6.86 5.99 1.05
C GLY A 356 -6.81 6.13 -0.47
N LYS A 357 -7.59 7.05 -1.05
CA LYS A 357 -7.56 7.38 -2.49
C LYS A 357 -6.22 7.94 -2.98
N SER A 358 -5.34 8.43 -2.09
CA SER A 358 -4.02 8.95 -2.44
C SER A 358 -2.99 7.85 -2.72
N PHE A 359 -3.26 6.62 -2.30
CA PHE A 359 -2.34 5.49 -2.49
C PHE A 359 -2.20 5.09 -3.97
N LEU A 360 -3.32 5.00 -4.67
CA LEU A 360 -3.30 4.58 -6.08
C LEU A 360 -2.45 5.49 -6.98
N PRO A 361 -2.58 6.84 -6.97
CA PRO A 361 -1.71 7.71 -7.76
C PRO A 361 -0.24 7.62 -7.38
N MET A 362 0.10 7.48 -6.09
CA MET A 362 1.49 7.30 -5.64
C MET A 362 2.07 5.99 -6.18
N MET A 363 1.32 4.89 -6.15
CA MET A 363 1.78 3.59 -6.68
C MET A 363 1.89 3.60 -8.20
N ILE A 364 0.93 4.17 -8.91
CA ILE A 364 0.98 4.32 -10.37
C ILE A 364 2.20 5.14 -10.78
N ARG A 365 2.48 6.24 -10.08
CA ARG A 365 3.69 7.04 -10.28
C ARG A 365 4.94 6.21 -10.03
N THR A 366 5.01 5.50 -8.92
CA THR A 366 6.19 4.72 -8.52
C THR A 366 6.50 3.61 -9.53
N VAL A 367 5.49 2.87 -9.95
CA VAL A 367 5.63 1.84 -11.00
C VAL A 367 6.00 2.48 -12.35
N GLY A 368 5.32 3.55 -12.74
CA GLY A 368 5.62 4.29 -13.98
C GLY A 368 7.02 4.93 -14.00
N SER A 369 7.58 5.21 -12.84
CA SER A 369 8.94 5.74 -12.65
C SER A 369 10.03 4.67 -12.64
N GLY A 370 9.69 3.37 -12.69
CA GLY A 370 10.66 2.29 -12.85
C GLY A 370 10.81 1.34 -11.68
N SER A 371 9.97 1.43 -10.64
CA SER A 371 9.95 0.42 -9.59
C SER A 371 9.51 -0.94 -10.15
N ASN A 372 10.19 -2.00 -9.73
CA ASN A 372 9.92 -3.39 -10.07
C ASN A 372 9.55 -4.25 -8.86
N GLY A 373 9.14 -3.61 -7.77
CA GLY A 373 8.53 -4.22 -6.60
C GLY A 373 7.96 -3.15 -5.68
N LEU A 374 6.76 -3.37 -5.18
CA LEU A 374 6.11 -2.50 -4.21
C LEU A 374 6.15 -3.14 -2.83
N GLY A 375 6.48 -2.36 -1.81
CA GLY A 375 6.39 -2.76 -0.41
C GLY A 375 5.65 -1.69 0.36
N TYR A 376 4.59 -2.07 1.04
CA TYR A 376 3.69 -1.17 1.75
C TYR A 376 3.99 -1.14 3.24
N TYR A 377 4.27 0.03 3.78
CA TYR A 377 4.50 0.26 5.20
C TYR A 377 3.51 1.31 5.74
N MET A 378 2.56 0.96 6.60
CA MET A 378 2.11 -0.40 6.93
C MET A 378 1.01 -0.83 5.96
N TYR A 379 0.89 -2.15 5.68
CA TYR A 379 -0.32 -2.66 5.03
C TYR A 379 -1.38 -3.06 6.05
N HIS A 380 -0.94 -3.52 7.23
CA HIS A 380 -1.79 -3.93 8.34
C HIS A 380 -1.37 -3.22 9.62
N GLY A 381 -2.30 -2.56 10.27
CA GLY A 381 -2.11 -1.96 11.59
C GLY A 381 -2.02 -2.98 12.71
N GLY A 382 -1.92 -2.49 13.94
CA GLY A 382 -1.87 -3.35 15.12
C GLY A 382 -1.97 -2.58 16.41
N THR A 383 -1.82 -3.29 17.54
CA THR A 383 -1.80 -2.71 18.90
C THR A 383 -0.50 -3.12 19.57
N THR A 384 0.27 -2.15 20.04
CA THR A 384 1.49 -2.43 20.80
C THR A 384 1.11 -3.15 22.11
N PRO A 385 1.70 -4.32 22.41
CA PRO A 385 1.38 -5.07 23.63
C PRO A 385 1.60 -4.26 24.90
N SER A 386 0.97 -4.68 26.01
CA SER A 386 1.24 -4.22 27.38
C SER A 386 2.63 -4.69 27.86
N ASP A 387 2.97 -4.47 29.11
CA ASP A 387 4.15 -5.01 29.78
C ASP A 387 5.51 -4.39 29.42
N GLY A 388 5.53 -3.06 29.19
CA GLY A 388 6.79 -2.32 29.01
C GLY A 388 7.29 -2.24 27.57
N PHE A 389 6.53 -2.77 26.61
CA PHE A 389 6.84 -2.68 25.17
C PHE A 389 6.20 -1.46 24.49
N TYR A 390 6.25 -0.32 25.15
CA TYR A 390 5.67 0.90 24.58
C TYR A 390 6.39 1.33 23.30
N MET A 391 5.67 2.05 22.43
CA MET A 391 6.31 2.78 21.36
C MET A 391 7.29 3.80 21.93
N TYR A 392 8.36 4.12 21.22
CA TYR A 392 9.28 5.11 21.69
C TYR A 392 8.63 6.51 21.72
N SER A 393 9.01 7.32 22.68
CA SER A 393 8.56 8.70 22.76
C SER A 393 9.49 9.59 21.95
N GLU A 394 9.07 9.98 20.76
CA GLU A 394 9.69 11.12 20.08
C GLU A 394 9.23 12.43 20.69
N GLY A 395 9.93 13.54 20.36
CA GLY A 395 9.57 14.88 20.84
C GLY A 395 8.15 15.34 20.52
N PHE A 396 7.45 14.59 19.66
CA PHE A 396 6.09 14.89 19.20
C PHE A 396 5.00 14.06 19.89
N GLY A 397 5.35 12.99 20.61
CA GLY A 397 4.47 12.09 21.36
C GLY A 397 3.63 11.18 20.45
N LEU A 398 4.05 9.92 20.28
CA LEU A 398 3.26 8.90 19.58
C LEU A 398 2.06 8.43 20.43
N ASN A 399 1.12 7.69 19.81
CA ASN A 399 0.15 6.88 20.54
C ASN A 399 0.86 5.95 21.53
N LEU A 400 0.20 5.64 22.64
CA LEU A 400 0.78 4.71 23.63
C LEU A 400 0.58 3.25 23.23
N LYS A 401 -0.53 2.93 22.60
CA LYS A 401 -0.95 1.57 22.26
C LYS A 401 -1.27 1.37 20.77
N SER A 402 -2.08 2.27 20.22
CA SER A 402 -2.54 2.10 18.85
C SER A 402 -1.38 2.21 17.86
N TYR A 403 -1.23 1.21 17.05
CA TYR A 403 -0.40 1.20 15.85
C TYR A 403 -1.29 1.01 14.61
N ASP A 404 -2.43 1.71 14.58
CA ASP A 404 -3.35 1.70 13.43
C ASP A 404 -2.66 2.14 12.14
N TYR A 405 -1.72 3.06 12.26
CA TYR A 405 -0.91 3.60 11.16
C TYR A 405 -1.74 4.21 10.02
N GLN A 406 -3.05 4.33 10.16
CA GLN A 406 -4.01 4.61 9.08
C GLN A 406 -3.85 3.65 7.89
N ALA A 407 -3.48 2.41 8.17
CA ALA A 407 -3.13 1.38 7.19
C ALA A 407 -4.35 0.92 6.37
N PRO A 408 -4.14 0.29 5.20
CA PRO A 408 -5.21 -0.32 4.39
C PRO A 408 -6.09 -1.30 5.17
N ILE A 409 -5.49 -2.10 6.07
CA ILE A 409 -6.21 -2.88 7.08
C ILE A 409 -5.85 -2.26 8.43
N GLY A 410 -6.85 -1.73 9.14
CA GLY A 410 -6.66 -1.00 10.39
C GLY A 410 -6.26 -1.85 11.59
N GLU A 411 -6.09 -1.22 12.74
CA GLU A 411 -5.66 -1.84 14.02
C GLU A 411 -6.46 -3.09 14.40
N PHE A 412 -7.75 -3.13 14.08
CA PHE A 412 -8.67 -4.21 14.42
C PHE A 412 -9.07 -5.09 13.23
N GLY A 413 -8.33 -5.06 12.13
CA GLY A 413 -8.54 -5.92 10.97
C GLY A 413 -9.63 -5.43 9.99
N ASN A 414 -10.14 -4.21 10.16
CA ASN A 414 -11.11 -3.61 9.24
C ASN A 414 -10.42 -3.10 7.96
N ALA A 415 -10.91 -3.54 6.79
CA ALA A 415 -10.43 -3.05 5.50
C ALA A 415 -11.00 -1.66 5.20
N GLY A 416 -10.11 -0.68 5.08
CA GLY A 416 -10.44 0.71 4.77
C GLY A 416 -10.46 1.03 3.26
N ASP A 417 -10.76 2.28 2.92
CA ASP A 417 -10.78 2.78 1.53
C ASP A 417 -9.45 2.52 0.78
N GLY A 418 -8.33 2.68 1.47
CA GLY A 418 -7.00 2.42 0.91
C GLY A 418 -6.78 0.99 0.44
N PHE A 419 -7.38 0.01 1.09
CA PHE A 419 -7.34 -1.40 0.69
C PHE A 419 -7.90 -1.60 -0.73
N TYR A 420 -9.06 -1.04 -1.01
CA TYR A 420 -9.73 -1.18 -2.31
C TYR A 420 -8.96 -0.48 -3.44
N HIS A 421 -8.42 0.71 -3.18
CA HIS A 421 -7.62 1.44 -4.16
C HIS A 421 -6.30 0.74 -4.49
N LEU A 422 -5.59 0.20 -3.49
CA LEU A 422 -4.36 -0.57 -3.72
C LEU A 422 -4.62 -1.88 -4.46
N LYS A 423 -5.74 -2.53 -4.19
CA LYS A 423 -6.12 -3.79 -4.86
C LYS A 423 -6.15 -3.65 -6.38
N LEU A 424 -6.53 -2.50 -6.94
CA LEU A 424 -6.54 -2.27 -8.38
C LEU A 424 -5.15 -2.39 -9.01
N ILE A 425 -4.16 -1.71 -8.44
CA ILE A 425 -2.79 -1.78 -8.97
C ILE A 425 -2.16 -3.14 -8.67
N ASN A 426 -2.45 -3.74 -7.51
CA ASN A 426 -1.94 -5.05 -7.14
C ASN A 426 -2.46 -6.15 -8.08
N ALA A 427 -3.75 -6.10 -8.44
CA ALA A 427 -4.34 -7.02 -9.42
C ALA A 427 -3.67 -6.88 -10.80
N PHE A 428 -3.46 -5.64 -11.26
CA PHE A 428 -2.71 -5.37 -12.49
C PHE A 428 -1.29 -5.96 -12.44
N LEU A 429 -0.54 -5.70 -11.37
CA LEU A 429 0.85 -6.15 -11.22
C LEU A 429 0.95 -7.68 -11.12
N ARG A 430 0.00 -8.33 -10.48
CA ARG A 430 -0.06 -9.80 -10.38
C ARG A 430 -0.13 -10.47 -11.77
N HIS A 431 -0.87 -9.88 -12.71
CA HIS A 431 -1.11 -10.47 -14.04
C HIS A 431 -0.17 -9.93 -15.11
N TYR A 432 0.16 -8.66 -15.05
CA TYR A 432 0.95 -7.97 -16.07
C TYR A 432 2.35 -7.54 -15.57
N GLY A 433 2.66 -7.73 -14.30
CA GLY A 433 3.97 -7.44 -13.70
C GLY A 433 5.13 -8.14 -14.42
N PRO A 434 5.03 -9.43 -14.78
CA PRO A 434 6.08 -10.12 -15.54
C PRO A 434 6.36 -9.49 -16.91
N ILE A 435 5.34 -8.97 -17.58
CA ILE A 435 5.48 -8.26 -18.85
C ILE A 435 6.05 -6.85 -18.62
N LEU A 436 5.64 -6.21 -17.54
CA LEU A 436 6.03 -4.84 -17.20
C LEU A 436 7.48 -4.75 -16.70
N ALA A 437 7.93 -5.70 -15.87
CA ALA A 437 9.22 -5.63 -15.19
C ALA A 437 10.41 -5.37 -16.12
N PRO A 438 10.55 -5.97 -17.31
CA PRO A 438 11.65 -5.67 -18.23
C PRO A 438 11.50 -4.35 -19.03
N LEU A 439 10.34 -3.65 -18.93
CA LEU A 439 10.11 -2.41 -19.66
C LEU A 439 10.76 -1.22 -18.97
N ILE A 440 11.48 -0.41 -19.73
CA ILE A 440 12.28 0.72 -19.23
C ILE A 440 11.41 1.95 -19.05
N PRO A 441 11.54 2.71 -17.93
CA PRO A 441 10.84 3.96 -17.75
C PRO A 441 11.43 5.07 -18.63
N VAL A 442 10.56 5.79 -19.31
CA VAL A 442 10.90 7.01 -20.08
C VAL A 442 10.06 8.14 -19.49
N ILE A 443 10.73 9.20 -19.07
CA ILE A 443 10.10 10.39 -18.50
C ILE A 443 10.10 11.50 -19.55
N PRO A 444 8.97 12.12 -19.87
CA PRO A 444 8.95 13.19 -20.86
C PRO A 444 9.62 14.46 -20.35
N GLU A 445 10.26 15.21 -21.23
CA GLU A 445 10.92 16.48 -20.90
C GLU A 445 9.96 17.49 -20.25
N THR A 446 8.67 17.45 -20.61
CA THR A 446 7.63 18.29 -19.99
C THR A 446 7.43 18.02 -18.50
N ASN A 447 7.88 16.88 -18.00
CA ASN A 447 7.83 16.53 -16.57
C ASN A 447 9.15 16.88 -15.84
N ALA A 448 10.19 17.27 -16.54
CA ALA A 448 11.43 17.74 -15.94
C ALA A 448 11.19 19.10 -15.27
N GLY A 449 11.47 19.20 -13.97
CA GLY A 449 11.35 20.46 -13.23
C GLY A 449 9.92 20.86 -12.81
N ILE A 450 8.90 20.03 -13.05
CA ILE A 450 7.57 20.26 -12.46
C ILE A 450 7.70 20.30 -10.94
N GLN A 451 7.05 21.29 -10.32
CA GLN A 451 6.95 21.39 -8.87
C GLN A 451 5.65 20.73 -8.38
N PRO A 452 5.58 20.24 -7.14
CA PRO A 452 4.37 19.64 -6.58
C PRO A 452 3.13 20.55 -6.67
N GLU A 453 3.33 21.87 -6.61
CA GLU A 453 2.26 22.89 -6.70
C GLU A 453 1.68 23.04 -8.11
N ASP A 454 2.37 22.58 -9.16
CA ASP A 454 1.82 22.59 -10.53
C ASP A 454 0.82 21.46 -10.70
N THR A 455 -0.45 21.77 -10.64
CA THR A 455 -1.59 20.86 -10.85
C THR A 455 -2.20 20.96 -12.24
N THR A 456 -1.62 21.75 -13.13
CA THR A 456 -2.14 22.02 -14.48
C THR A 456 -1.39 21.29 -15.59
N THR A 457 -0.14 20.94 -15.35
CA THR A 457 0.67 20.16 -16.29
C THR A 457 0.39 18.66 -16.12
N LEU A 458 0.15 17.95 -17.24
CA LEU A 458 -0.06 16.51 -17.22
C LEU A 458 1.18 15.78 -16.68
N ARG A 459 0.99 14.99 -15.64
CA ARG A 459 1.99 14.09 -15.05
C ARG A 459 1.88 12.72 -15.68
N TYR A 460 2.91 12.32 -16.42
CA TYR A 460 2.91 11.03 -17.11
C TYR A 460 4.32 10.48 -17.33
N SER A 461 4.37 9.19 -17.59
CA SER A 461 5.56 8.47 -18.03
C SER A 461 5.16 7.30 -18.90
N VAL A 462 6.12 6.70 -19.57
CA VAL A 462 5.92 5.47 -20.33
C VAL A 462 6.94 4.43 -19.90
N ARG A 463 6.50 3.19 -19.71
CA ARG A 463 7.41 2.04 -19.62
C ARG A 463 7.33 1.27 -20.92
N SER A 464 8.49 1.05 -21.60
CA SER A 464 8.54 0.46 -22.93
C SER A 464 9.84 -0.27 -23.21
N ASP A 465 9.79 -1.24 -24.13
CA ASP A 465 10.97 -1.83 -24.78
C ASP A 465 11.35 -1.12 -26.07
N GLY A 466 10.66 -0.02 -26.39
CA GLY A 466 10.80 0.73 -27.64
C GLY A 466 9.73 0.43 -28.70
N THR A 467 8.94 -0.64 -28.51
CA THR A 467 7.89 -1.06 -29.45
C THR A 467 6.53 -1.09 -28.75
N LYS A 468 6.44 -1.77 -27.62
CA LYS A 468 5.24 -1.97 -26.80
C LYS A 468 5.44 -1.38 -25.41
N GLY A 469 4.34 -1.19 -24.68
CA GLY A 469 4.44 -0.72 -23.30
C GLY A 469 3.14 -0.24 -22.69
N PHE A 470 3.32 0.53 -21.62
CA PHE A 470 2.23 1.13 -20.86
C PHE A 470 2.49 2.62 -20.65
N LEU A 471 1.46 3.41 -20.86
CA LEU A 471 1.39 4.84 -20.53
C LEU A 471 0.80 4.99 -19.13
N PHE A 472 1.53 5.62 -18.22
CA PHE A 472 1.12 5.91 -16.84
C PHE A 472 0.78 7.39 -16.70
N MET A 473 -0.39 7.70 -16.15
CA MET A 473 -0.83 9.09 -15.91
C MET A 473 -1.60 9.19 -14.61
N HIS A 474 -1.51 10.35 -13.96
CA HIS A 474 -2.44 10.72 -12.90
C HIS A 474 -2.65 12.23 -12.85
N ASN A 475 -3.79 12.63 -12.27
CA ASN A 475 -4.15 14.02 -11.99
C ASN A 475 -4.47 14.17 -10.50
N PHE A 476 -3.46 13.90 -9.67
CA PHE A 476 -3.58 13.95 -8.21
C PHE A 476 -2.40 14.70 -7.59
N GLN A 477 -2.69 15.48 -6.58
CA GLN A 477 -1.73 16.00 -5.62
C GLN A 477 -2.38 16.01 -4.24
N ASP A 478 -1.61 15.72 -3.20
CA ASP A 478 -2.03 15.89 -1.82
C ASP A 478 -2.09 17.37 -1.43
N HIS A 479 -2.87 17.69 -0.43
CA HIS A 479 -3.02 19.02 0.19
C HIS A 479 -3.50 20.16 -0.72
N ILE A 480 -3.58 19.98 -2.02
CA ILE A 480 -4.09 20.96 -2.98
C ILE A 480 -5.03 20.29 -3.99
N SER A 481 -6.01 21.09 -4.47
CA SER A 481 -6.96 20.61 -5.48
C SER A 481 -6.37 20.73 -6.88
N SER A 482 -6.56 19.70 -7.69
CA SER A 482 -6.22 19.69 -9.11
C SER A 482 -7.47 19.92 -9.95
N PRO A 483 -7.44 20.74 -11.01
CA PRO A 483 -8.55 20.85 -11.97
C PRO A 483 -8.60 19.61 -12.87
N ASP A 484 -9.74 19.39 -13.53
CA ASP A 484 -9.81 18.40 -14.62
C ASP A 484 -8.86 18.82 -15.77
N LEU A 485 -8.01 17.92 -16.22
CA LEU A 485 -7.17 18.14 -17.40
C LEU A 485 -7.95 17.70 -18.64
N LYS A 486 -8.39 18.67 -19.43
CA LYS A 486 -9.29 18.46 -20.58
C LYS A 486 -8.53 18.52 -21.90
N ASN A 487 -9.16 17.97 -22.94
CA ASN A 487 -8.66 18.01 -24.32
C ASN A 487 -7.27 17.42 -24.52
N LEU A 488 -6.95 16.36 -23.77
CA LEU A 488 -5.66 15.69 -23.86
C LEU A 488 -5.60 14.75 -25.06
N GLN A 489 -4.49 14.79 -25.80
CA GLN A 489 -4.08 13.74 -26.72
C GLN A 489 -2.59 13.47 -26.50
N ILE A 490 -2.26 12.24 -26.12
CA ILE A 490 -0.88 11.85 -25.83
C ILE A 490 -0.34 11.00 -27.00
N LYS A 491 0.85 11.35 -27.49
CA LYS A 491 1.51 10.65 -28.62
C LYS A 491 2.75 9.92 -28.11
N VAL A 492 2.79 8.61 -28.34
CA VAL A 492 3.95 7.77 -28.03
C VAL A 492 4.60 7.36 -29.34
N LYS A 493 5.81 7.87 -29.60
CA LYS A 493 6.61 7.48 -30.77
C LYS A 493 7.38 6.21 -30.45
N THR A 494 7.06 5.13 -31.13
CA THR A 494 7.71 3.81 -31.05
C THR A 494 8.57 3.53 -32.28
N ARG A 495 9.32 2.42 -32.27
CA ARG A 495 10.03 1.94 -33.49
C ARG A 495 9.09 1.58 -34.64
N GLU A 496 7.84 1.27 -34.35
CA GLU A 496 6.83 0.87 -35.34
C GLU A 496 5.90 2.03 -35.77
N GLY A 497 6.13 3.24 -35.28
CA GLY A 497 5.34 4.42 -35.58
C GLY A 497 4.77 5.10 -34.34
N ILE A 498 3.88 6.07 -34.56
CA ILE A 498 3.25 6.87 -33.52
C ILE A 498 1.93 6.23 -33.09
N ILE A 499 1.75 6.03 -31.79
CA ILE A 499 0.48 5.66 -31.19
C ILE A 499 -0.09 6.90 -30.51
N SER A 500 -1.34 7.24 -30.80
CA SER A 500 -2.06 8.37 -30.20
C SER A 500 -3.14 7.88 -29.25
N PHE A 501 -3.27 8.49 -28.06
CA PHE A 501 -4.29 8.23 -27.06
C PHE A 501 -5.25 9.43 -26.92
N PRO A 502 -6.47 9.36 -27.46
CA PRO A 502 -6.95 8.42 -28.48
C PRO A 502 -6.46 8.81 -29.88
N GLU A 503 -6.69 7.96 -30.89
CA GLU A 503 -6.39 8.35 -32.30
C GLU A 503 -7.26 9.49 -32.78
N ASN A 504 -8.53 9.51 -32.37
CA ASN A 504 -9.50 10.54 -32.76
C ASN A 504 -10.11 11.17 -31.48
N GLY A 505 -10.22 12.49 -31.49
CA GLY A 505 -10.75 13.23 -30.34
C GLY A 505 -9.72 13.42 -29.24
N THR A 506 -10.19 13.56 -28.02
CA THR A 506 -9.37 13.86 -26.84
C THR A 506 -9.88 13.13 -25.59
N LEU A 507 -9.03 13.03 -24.58
CA LEU A 507 -9.36 12.53 -23.25
C LEU A 507 -9.59 13.69 -22.27
N THR A 508 -10.32 13.41 -21.22
CA THR A 508 -10.31 14.22 -19.99
C THR A 508 -9.77 13.36 -18.85
N LEU A 509 -8.70 13.80 -18.21
CA LEU A 509 -8.21 13.17 -16.97
C LEU A 509 -8.80 13.95 -15.80
N LYS A 510 -9.80 13.37 -15.16
CA LYS A 510 -10.50 13.97 -14.02
C LYS A 510 -9.57 14.24 -12.84
N SER A 511 -9.92 15.22 -12.01
CA SER A 511 -9.27 15.41 -10.71
C SER A 511 -9.29 14.12 -9.91
N GLY A 512 -8.14 13.72 -9.37
CA GLY A 512 -7.97 12.47 -8.60
C GLY A 512 -7.80 11.19 -9.44
N ALA A 513 -8.02 11.24 -10.76
CA ALA A 513 -7.91 10.06 -11.62
C ALA A 513 -6.45 9.60 -11.79
N SER A 514 -6.27 8.29 -11.89
CA SER A 514 -4.99 7.62 -12.14
C SER A 514 -5.20 6.44 -13.06
N VAL A 515 -4.30 6.23 -14.03
CA VAL A 515 -4.53 5.21 -15.06
C VAL A 515 -3.24 4.66 -15.67
N VAL A 516 -3.31 3.39 -16.09
CA VAL A 516 -2.28 2.67 -16.84
C VAL A 516 -2.88 2.18 -18.15
N LEU A 517 -2.44 2.73 -19.30
CA LEU A 517 -2.99 2.42 -20.61
C LEU A 517 -1.98 1.63 -21.47
N PRO A 518 -2.37 0.48 -22.03
CA PRO A 518 -1.48 -0.35 -22.84
C PRO A 518 -1.39 0.15 -24.29
N PHE A 519 -0.23 -0.06 -24.92
CA PHE A 519 -0.04 0.11 -26.36
C PHE A 519 0.84 -1.00 -26.94
N ASN A 520 0.52 -1.42 -28.18
CA ASN A 520 1.19 -2.50 -28.89
C ASN A 520 1.33 -3.79 -28.08
N MET A 521 0.33 -4.09 -27.24
CA MET A 521 0.34 -5.23 -26.32
C MET A 521 -0.52 -6.38 -26.86
N LYS A 522 -0.17 -7.61 -26.47
CA LYS A 522 -1.03 -8.77 -26.69
C LYS A 522 -1.75 -9.14 -25.41
N PHE A 523 -3.06 -9.32 -25.48
CA PHE A 523 -3.89 -9.87 -24.43
C PHE A 523 -4.52 -11.17 -24.94
N SER A 524 -4.26 -12.29 -24.28
CA SER A 524 -4.73 -13.62 -24.69
C SER A 524 -4.46 -13.96 -26.17
N ASN A 525 -3.38 -13.52 -26.77
CA ASN A 525 -3.00 -13.63 -28.20
C ASN A 525 -3.59 -12.58 -29.14
N ILE A 526 -4.54 -11.75 -28.71
CA ILE A 526 -5.10 -10.68 -29.54
C ILE A 526 -4.22 -9.43 -29.43
N ALA A 527 -3.80 -8.90 -30.56
CA ALA A 527 -2.91 -7.74 -30.63
C ALA A 527 -3.72 -6.43 -30.53
N PHE A 528 -3.53 -5.69 -29.44
CA PHE A 528 -4.08 -4.34 -29.25
C PHE A 528 -3.06 -3.32 -29.75
N LYS A 529 -3.52 -2.37 -30.56
CA LYS A 529 -2.75 -1.19 -30.93
C LYS A 529 -2.65 -0.24 -29.74
N TYR A 530 -3.81 0.05 -29.11
CA TYR A 530 -3.90 0.78 -27.83
C TYR A 530 -5.28 0.56 -27.19
N ALA A 531 -5.38 0.91 -25.91
CA ALA A 531 -6.67 1.00 -25.24
C ALA A 531 -6.71 2.23 -24.32
N THR A 532 -7.92 2.84 -24.17
CA THR A 532 -8.21 3.89 -23.20
C THR A 532 -8.94 3.34 -21.97
N VAL A 533 -8.84 2.03 -21.76
CA VAL A 533 -9.28 1.30 -20.57
C VAL A 533 -8.07 0.62 -19.91
N GLN A 534 -8.10 0.52 -18.60
CA GLN A 534 -6.99 -0.07 -17.83
C GLN A 534 -7.15 -1.58 -17.69
N PRO A 535 -6.11 -2.39 -17.97
CA PRO A 535 -6.10 -3.81 -17.65
C PRO A 535 -6.22 -4.03 -16.14
N LEU A 536 -7.08 -4.99 -15.72
CA LEU A 536 -7.25 -5.38 -14.32
C LEU A 536 -6.62 -6.75 -14.06
N CYS A 537 -7.12 -7.78 -14.72
CA CYS A 537 -6.66 -9.15 -14.57
C CYS A 537 -6.93 -9.98 -15.83
N ALA A 538 -6.30 -11.15 -15.89
CA ALA A 538 -6.58 -12.17 -16.90
C ALA A 538 -6.66 -13.55 -16.22
N PHE A 539 -7.55 -14.42 -16.73
CA PHE A 539 -7.73 -15.74 -16.14
C PHE A 539 -8.29 -16.74 -17.18
N THR A 540 -8.30 -17.99 -16.80
CA THR A 540 -8.90 -19.07 -17.59
C THR A 540 -9.99 -19.76 -16.77
N ASN A 541 -11.13 -20.04 -17.42
CA ASN A 541 -12.20 -20.82 -16.83
C ASN A 541 -12.68 -21.83 -17.89
N SER A 542 -12.67 -23.12 -17.57
CA SER A 542 -13.12 -24.18 -18.49
C SER A 542 -12.47 -24.13 -19.87
N GLY A 543 -11.18 -23.75 -19.93
CA GLY A 543 -10.40 -23.64 -21.16
C GLY A 543 -10.57 -22.33 -21.94
N ILE A 544 -11.54 -21.49 -21.61
CA ILE A 544 -11.79 -20.18 -22.21
C ILE A 544 -10.94 -19.12 -21.51
N LYS A 545 -10.36 -18.22 -22.28
CA LYS A 545 -9.50 -17.13 -21.78
C LYS A 545 -10.30 -15.83 -21.60
N TYR A 546 -10.16 -15.23 -20.46
CA TYR A 546 -10.83 -13.97 -20.08
C TYR A 546 -9.79 -12.91 -19.75
N SER A 547 -10.00 -11.71 -20.27
CA SER A 547 -9.23 -10.51 -19.91
C SER A 547 -10.20 -9.43 -19.43
N VAL A 548 -9.97 -8.88 -18.27
CA VAL A 548 -10.84 -7.88 -17.66
C VAL A 548 -10.12 -6.54 -17.63
N PHE A 549 -10.84 -5.51 -18.03
CA PHE A 549 -10.42 -4.12 -18.01
C PHE A 549 -11.45 -3.28 -17.28
N PHE A 550 -11.07 -2.07 -16.91
CA PHE A 550 -12.05 -1.12 -16.37
C PHE A 550 -11.95 0.25 -17.05
N SER A 551 -13.11 0.91 -17.14
CA SER A 551 -13.22 2.25 -17.72
C SER A 551 -12.92 3.32 -16.67
N ILE A 552 -12.35 4.44 -17.12
CA ILE A 552 -11.93 5.57 -16.30
C ILE A 552 -12.86 6.76 -16.56
N ASP A 553 -13.26 7.45 -15.52
CA ASP A 553 -14.08 8.65 -15.62
C ASP A 553 -13.43 9.73 -16.49
N GLY A 554 -14.23 10.29 -17.41
CA GLY A 554 -13.75 11.31 -18.35
C GLY A 554 -13.10 10.76 -19.61
N MET A 555 -12.90 9.44 -19.72
CA MET A 555 -12.36 8.78 -20.91
C MET A 555 -13.43 7.94 -21.60
N VAL A 556 -13.56 8.09 -22.89
CA VAL A 556 -14.39 7.16 -23.70
C VAL A 556 -13.67 5.83 -23.78
N PRO A 557 -14.31 4.70 -23.35
CA PRO A 557 -13.70 3.39 -23.50
C PRO A 557 -13.51 3.03 -24.96
N GLU A 558 -12.26 2.89 -25.38
CA GLU A 558 -11.88 2.59 -26.77
C GLU A 558 -10.74 1.57 -26.78
N ILE A 559 -10.89 0.51 -27.57
CA ILE A 559 -9.87 -0.52 -27.80
C ILE A 559 -9.65 -0.65 -29.30
N ALA A 560 -8.46 -0.29 -29.77
CA ALA A 560 -8.06 -0.46 -31.18
C ALA A 560 -7.26 -1.74 -31.35
N LEU A 561 -7.71 -2.64 -32.23
CA LEU A 561 -6.98 -3.86 -32.56
C LEU A 561 -5.98 -3.57 -33.70
N ARG A 562 -4.92 -4.38 -33.80
CA ARG A 562 -3.94 -4.28 -34.89
C ARG A 562 -4.41 -4.98 -36.14
N ASP A 563 -4.97 -6.17 -35.95
CA ASP A 563 -5.30 -7.06 -37.06
C ASP A 563 -6.78 -6.96 -37.40
N MET A 564 -7.09 -7.15 -38.70
CA MET A 564 -8.46 -7.30 -39.17
C MET A 564 -8.99 -8.67 -38.75
N VAL A 565 -9.77 -8.67 -37.66
CA VAL A 565 -10.40 -9.85 -37.07
C VAL A 565 -11.90 -9.64 -36.95
N LYS A 566 -12.66 -10.73 -36.96
CA LYS A 566 -14.08 -10.68 -36.61
C LYS A 566 -14.26 -10.42 -35.13
N VAL A 567 -15.02 -9.41 -34.79
CA VAL A 567 -15.31 -9.03 -33.38
C VAL A 567 -16.81 -9.18 -33.16
N ASN A 568 -17.16 -9.94 -32.14
CA ASN A 568 -18.53 -10.00 -31.63
C ASN A 568 -18.62 -9.07 -30.40
N THR A 569 -19.62 -8.17 -30.35
CA THR A 569 -19.76 -7.21 -29.25
C THR A 569 -21.10 -7.33 -28.55
N ILE A 570 -21.09 -7.11 -27.24
CA ILE A 570 -22.27 -7.04 -26.37
C ILE A 570 -22.17 -5.75 -25.55
N GLY A 571 -23.08 -4.81 -25.77
CA GLY A 571 -23.08 -3.51 -25.07
C GLY A 571 -22.06 -2.51 -25.61
N ALA A 572 -21.38 -2.83 -26.72
CA ALA A 572 -20.42 -1.98 -27.41
C ALA A 572 -20.69 -1.92 -28.91
N LYS A 573 -19.94 -1.07 -29.60
CA LYS A 573 -19.96 -0.93 -31.09
C LYS A 573 -18.56 -1.20 -31.64
N THR A 574 -18.49 -1.82 -32.80
CA THR A 574 -17.23 -1.95 -33.56
C THR A 574 -17.27 -0.97 -34.72
N LEU A 575 -16.24 -0.13 -34.81
CA LEU A 575 -16.00 0.82 -35.87
C LEU A 575 -14.77 0.37 -36.67
N LEU A 576 -14.70 0.68 -37.92
CA LEU A 576 -13.50 0.46 -38.72
C LEU A 576 -12.75 1.80 -38.87
N ARG A 577 -11.51 1.85 -38.40
CA ARG A 577 -10.65 3.05 -38.52
C ARG A 577 -9.28 2.66 -39.08
N ASN A 578 -8.84 3.31 -40.13
CA ASN A 578 -7.55 3.03 -40.79
C ASN A 578 -7.31 1.54 -41.08
N GLY A 579 -8.37 0.80 -41.45
CA GLY A 579 -8.30 -0.62 -41.75
C GLY A 579 -8.26 -1.53 -40.50
N SER A 580 -8.46 -1.02 -39.28
CA SER A 580 -8.43 -1.79 -38.04
C SER A 580 -9.75 -1.67 -37.27
N PRO A 581 -10.22 -2.74 -36.62
CA PRO A 581 -11.39 -2.69 -35.73
C PRO A 581 -11.11 -1.86 -34.49
N VAL A 582 -12.03 -0.97 -34.17
CA VAL A 582 -12.03 -0.19 -32.93
C VAL A 582 -13.33 -0.45 -32.19
N ILE A 583 -13.23 -1.05 -31.01
CA ILE A 583 -14.34 -1.33 -30.13
C ILE A 583 -14.52 -0.13 -29.22
N THR A 584 -15.74 0.40 -29.13
CA THR A 584 -16.08 1.52 -28.26
C THR A 584 -17.35 1.25 -27.49
N GLY A 585 -17.33 1.47 -26.17
CA GLY A 585 -18.46 1.34 -25.26
C GLY A 585 -18.87 2.69 -24.64
N ASN A 586 -19.94 2.66 -23.88
CA ASN A 586 -20.34 3.81 -23.09
C ASN A 586 -19.61 3.79 -21.73
N HIS A 587 -19.08 4.94 -21.34
CA HIS A 587 -18.49 5.13 -20.01
C HIS A 587 -19.51 4.78 -18.89
N GLY A 588 -19.02 4.14 -17.82
CA GLY A 588 -19.84 3.76 -16.67
C GLY A 588 -20.73 2.52 -16.88
N PHE A 589 -20.67 1.89 -18.04
CA PHE A 589 -21.42 0.68 -18.35
C PHE A 589 -20.50 -0.51 -18.65
N THR A 590 -20.94 -1.69 -18.19
CA THR A 590 -20.27 -2.94 -18.56
C THR A 590 -20.56 -3.31 -20.00
N PHE A 591 -19.52 -3.70 -20.73
CA PHE A 591 -19.63 -4.28 -22.07
C PHE A 591 -18.59 -5.38 -22.26
N GLU A 592 -18.82 -6.22 -23.25
CA GLU A 592 -17.95 -7.34 -23.60
C GLU A 592 -17.74 -7.38 -25.12
N PHE A 593 -16.56 -7.84 -25.50
CA PHE A 593 -16.31 -8.27 -26.86
C PHE A 593 -15.53 -9.58 -26.89
N GLU A 594 -15.65 -10.31 -27.97
CA GLU A 594 -15.05 -11.61 -28.19
C GLU A 594 -14.30 -11.62 -29.53
N VAL A 595 -13.11 -12.22 -29.51
CA VAL A 595 -12.28 -12.50 -30.69
C VAL A 595 -11.71 -13.90 -30.54
N ASP A 596 -12.03 -14.84 -31.45
CA ASP A 596 -11.46 -16.20 -31.49
C ASP A 596 -11.47 -16.87 -30.07
N ASP A 597 -12.60 -17.03 -29.44
CA ASP A 597 -12.78 -17.63 -28.09
C ASP A 597 -12.04 -16.90 -26.95
N ASN A 598 -11.55 -15.69 -27.19
CA ASN A 598 -11.02 -14.82 -26.14
C ASN A 598 -12.05 -13.77 -25.76
N HIS A 599 -12.41 -13.72 -24.52
CA HIS A 599 -13.41 -12.79 -23.96
C HIS A 599 -12.74 -11.60 -23.29
N PHE A 600 -13.22 -10.41 -23.58
CA PHE A 600 -12.73 -9.13 -23.06
C PHE A 600 -13.88 -8.40 -22.40
N LEU A 601 -13.89 -8.39 -21.07
CA LEU A 601 -14.89 -7.72 -20.25
C LEU A 601 -14.37 -6.35 -19.80
N ILE A 602 -15.16 -5.30 -20.04
CA ILE A 602 -14.87 -3.96 -19.53
C ILE A 602 -15.94 -3.60 -18.49
N ILE A 603 -15.50 -3.29 -17.27
CA ILE A 603 -16.35 -2.93 -16.13
C ILE A 603 -16.14 -1.46 -15.73
N PRO A 604 -17.08 -0.83 -15.04
CA PRO A 604 -16.88 0.48 -14.43
C PRO A 604 -15.77 0.47 -13.37
N PHE A 605 -15.16 1.63 -13.11
CA PHE A 605 -14.14 1.81 -12.07
C PHE A 605 -14.62 1.36 -10.68
N GLU A 606 -15.84 1.74 -10.29
CA GLU A 606 -16.44 1.36 -9.01
C GLU A 606 -16.59 -0.18 -8.87
N ASP A 607 -16.95 -0.86 -9.95
CA ASP A 607 -17.00 -2.33 -9.95
C ASP A 607 -15.61 -2.95 -9.82
N ALA A 608 -14.59 -2.34 -10.43
CA ALA A 608 -13.22 -2.81 -10.34
C ALA A 608 -12.64 -2.68 -8.92
N LEU A 609 -12.99 -1.63 -8.16
CA LEU A 609 -12.64 -1.49 -6.74
C LEU A 609 -13.11 -2.69 -5.91
N HIS A 610 -14.27 -3.25 -6.26
CA HIS A 610 -14.92 -4.34 -5.56
C HIS A 610 -14.79 -5.71 -6.25
N ALA A 611 -13.89 -5.82 -7.24
CA ALA A 611 -13.64 -7.06 -7.97
C ALA A 611 -12.58 -7.94 -7.29
N TYR A 612 -12.82 -9.24 -7.26
CA TYR A 612 -11.94 -10.27 -6.70
C TYR A 612 -11.80 -11.41 -7.71
N LEU A 613 -10.59 -11.84 -8.02
CA LEU A 613 -10.35 -13.03 -8.81
C LEU A 613 -10.13 -14.20 -7.88
N VAL A 614 -10.97 -15.22 -7.97
CA VAL A 614 -11.02 -16.37 -7.07
C VAL A 614 -10.99 -17.69 -7.83
N GLY A 615 -10.53 -18.76 -7.18
CA GLY A 615 -10.48 -20.10 -7.74
C GLY A 615 -9.08 -20.50 -8.22
N ASN A 616 -8.90 -21.80 -8.47
CA ASN A 616 -7.63 -22.36 -8.93
C ASN A 616 -7.36 -22.00 -10.39
N PRO A 617 -6.10 -21.89 -10.82
CA PRO A 617 -5.75 -21.70 -12.22
C PRO A 617 -6.48 -22.68 -13.15
N GLY A 618 -7.10 -22.14 -14.21
CA GLY A 618 -7.93 -22.92 -15.14
C GLY A 618 -9.41 -23.00 -14.80
N ASP A 619 -9.80 -22.59 -13.57
CA ASP A 619 -11.18 -22.64 -13.07
C ASP A 619 -11.52 -21.42 -12.20
N GLN A 620 -11.15 -20.25 -12.67
CA GLN A 620 -11.26 -18.99 -11.93
C GLN A 620 -12.54 -18.23 -12.29
N ASN A 621 -13.06 -17.48 -11.33
CA ASN A 621 -14.17 -16.55 -11.53
C ASN A 621 -13.80 -15.15 -11.02
N LEU A 622 -14.27 -14.13 -11.72
CA LEU A 622 -14.30 -12.77 -11.23
C LEU A 622 -15.56 -12.58 -10.39
N ILE A 623 -15.40 -12.12 -9.16
CA ILE A 623 -16.51 -11.78 -8.26
C ILE A 623 -16.50 -10.28 -8.04
N ILE A 624 -17.67 -9.65 -8.16
CA ILE A 624 -17.88 -8.25 -7.79
C ILE A 624 -18.87 -8.23 -6.61
N SER A 625 -18.42 -7.70 -5.48
CA SER A 625 -19.19 -7.69 -4.24
C SER A 625 -18.93 -6.43 -3.42
N ASP A 626 -19.98 -5.91 -2.81
CA ASP A 626 -19.92 -4.78 -1.86
C ASP A 626 -19.57 -5.20 -0.41
N VAL A 627 -19.11 -6.46 -0.25
CA VAL A 627 -18.52 -7.00 0.98
C VAL A 627 -17.16 -7.64 0.65
N LEU A 628 -16.30 -7.78 1.65
CA LEU A 628 -14.97 -8.36 1.46
C LEU A 628 -15.07 -9.86 1.17
N VAL A 629 -14.35 -10.33 0.16
CA VAL A 629 -14.32 -11.74 -0.28
C VAL A 629 -12.95 -12.34 -0.04
N LEU A 630 -12.91 -13.42 0.74
CA LEU A 630 -11.71 -14.19 1.04
C LEU A 630 -11.81 -15.59 0.41
N GLU A 631 -10.69 -16.11 -0.07
CA GLU A 631 -10.60 -17.52 -0.46
C GLU A 631 -10.25 -18.39 0.75
N ASN A 632 -10.98 -19.48 0.92
CA ASN A 632 -10.67 -20.51 1.89
C ASN A 632 -10.93 -21.91 1.30
N ASP A 633 -9.87 -22.54 0.79
CA ASP A 633 -9.91 -23.81 0.04
C ASP A 633 -10.88 -23.74 -1.15
N GLN A 634 -11.98 -24.52 -1.11
CA GLN A 634 -13.01 -24.57 -2.17
C GLN A 634 -14.24 -23.69 -1.86
N LYS A 635 -14.18 -22.88 -0.80
CA LYS A 635 -15.25 -21.97 -0.38
C LYS A 635 -14.79 -20.54 -0.46
N LEU A 636 -15.73 -19.64 -0.50
CA LEU A 636 -15.49 -18.22 -0.28
C LEU A 636 -16.03 -17.85 1.09
N GLU A 637 -15.24 -17.10 1.84
CA GLU A 637 -15.68 -16.45 3.06
C GLU A 637 -15.99 -14.98 2.75
N LEU A 638 -17.14 -14.54 3.17
CA LEU A 638 -17.58 -13.14 3.02
C LEU A 638 -17.55 -12.49 4.40
N ILE A 639 -16.88 -11.35 4.49
CA ILE A 639 -16.82 -10.53 5.71
C ILE A 639 -17.81 -9.37 5.52
N ILE A 640 -18.83 -9.31 6.36
CA ILE A 640 -19.97 -8.39 6.25
C ILE A 640 -20.00 -7.50 7.48
N ASN A 641 -19.71 -6.22 7.31
CA ASN A 641 -19.73 -5.24 8.39
C ASN A 641 -21.08 -4.48 8.38
N GLY A 642 -21.95 -4.72 9.36
CA GLY A 642 -23.20 -4.00 9.62
C GLY A 642 -24.30 -4.12 8.58
N LYS A 643 -24.09 -4.78 7.45
CA LYS A 643 -25.08 -4.92 6.37
C LYS A 643 -26.00 -6.11 6.62
N GLU A 644 -27.29 -5.93 6.34
CA GLU A 644 -28.30 -7.00 6.40
C GLU A 644 -28.48 -7.69 5.04
N SER A 645 -28.14 -6.99 3.95
CA SER A 645 -28.16 -7.55 2.60
C SER A 645 -27.05 -6.95 1.74
N TRP A 646 -26.58 -7.72 0.78
CA TRP A 646 -25.53 -7.31 -0.17
C TRP A 646 -25.70 -8.01 -1.51
N ASN A 647 -24.96 -7.52 -2.52
CA ASN A 647 -24.99 -8.07 -3.86
C ASN A 647 -23.70 -8.84 -4.15
N LEU A 648 -23.86 -9.92 -4.92
CA LEU A 648 -22.78 -10.73 -5.43
C LEU A 648 -23.00 -10.94 -6.93
N ARG A 649 -22.01 -10.57 -7.75
CA ARG A 649 -22.00 -10.79 -9.19
C ARG A 649 -20.82 -11.66 -9.57
N ILE A 650 -21.05 -12.71 -10.36
CA ILE A 650 -20.04 -13.71 -10.72
C ILE A 650 -19.91 -13.79 -12.24
N TYR A 651 -18.67 -13.72 -12.75
CA TYR A 651 -18.31 -13.83 -14.16
C TYR A 651 -17.14 -14.82 -14.35
N PRO A 652 -17.16 -15.70 -15.37
CA PRO A 652 -18.33 -16.02 -16.20
C PRO A 652 -19.51 -16.55 -15.39
N LYS A 653 -20.67 -16.67 -16.02
CA LYS A 653 -21.90 -17.13 -15.33
C LYS A 653 -21.71 -18.52 -14.73
N VAL A 654 -22.32 -18.72 -13.59
CA VAL A 654 -22.34 -19.97 -12.82
C VAL A 654 -23.76 -20.46 -12.66
N LYS A 655 -23.93 -21.74 -12.38
CA LYS A 655 -25.25 -22.35 -12.21
C LYS A 655 -25.98 -21.80 -10.99
N ASN A 656 -25.32 -21.80 -9.83
CA ASN A 656 -25.88 -21.34 -8.56
C ASN A 656 -24.77 -21.12 -7.53
N ILE A 657 -25.15 -20.56 -6.39
CA ILE A 657 -24.35 -20.53 -5.16
C ILE A 657 -25.09 -21.25 -4.04
N GLU A 658 -24.37 -21.84 -3.09
CA GLU A 658 -24.93 -22.50 -1.91
C GLU A 658 -24.34 -21.92 -0.62
N SER A 659 -25.20 -21.73 0.36
CA SER A 659 -24.83 -21.44 1.75
C SER A 659 -25.94 -21.92 2.67
N SER A 660 -25.58 -22.42 3.85
CA SER A 660 -26.50 -22.71 4.93
C SER A 660 -26.68 -21.53 5.91
N GLU A 661 -25.92 -20.47 5.72
CA GLU A 661 -25.79 -19.37 6.69
C GLU A 661 -26.54 -18.10 6.25
N VAL A 662 -26.95 -18.03 4.99
CA VAL A 662 -27.63 -16.85 4.43
C VAL A 662 -28.82 -17.24 3.56
N LYS A 663 -29.76 -16.31 3.44
CA LYS A 663 -30.87 -16.42 2.52
C LYS A 663 -30.50 -15.83 1.17
N ILE A 664 -30.70 -16.58 0.10
CA ILE A 664 -30.58 -16.09 -1.27
C ILE A 664 -31.96 -15.51 -1.63
N LEU A 665 -32.08 -14.17 -1.65
CA LEU A 665 -33.36 -13.49 -1.82
C LEU A 665 -33.85 -13.50 -3.27
N SER A 666 -32.93 -13.32 -4.22
CA SER A 666 -33.24 -13.37 -5.64
C SER A 666 -32.03 -13.61 -6.48
N GLU A 667 -32.19 -14.38 -7.54
CA GLU A 667 -31.33 -14.29 -8.71
C GLU A 667 -31.91 -13.19 -9.60
N LYS A 668 -31.16 -12.13 -9.91
CA LYS A 668 -31.62 -11.10 -10.84
C LYS A 668 -31.51 -11.63 -12.27
N PRO A 669 -32.59 -12.06 -12.94
CA PRO A 669 -32.54 -12.86 -14.18
C PRO A 669 -31.99 -12.12 -15.40
N ARG A 670 -31.66 -10.83 -15.29
CA ARG A 670 -31.36 -9.96 -16.45
C ARG A 670 -30.00 -9.29 -16.45
N MET A 671 -29.06 -9.70 -15.58
CA MET A 671 -27.70 -9.25 -15.81
C MET A 671 -27.07 -10.02 -16.97
N ARG A 672 -26.80 -9.31 -18.06
CA ARG A 672 -26.40 -9.91 -19.34
C ARG A 672 -25.10 -10.71 -19.22
N PHE A 673 -24.16 -10.24 -18.39
CA PHE A 673 -22.81 -10.77 -18.28
C PHE A 673 -22.60 -11.65 -17.03
N PHE A 674 -23.30 -11.41 -15.95
CA PHE A 674 -23.07 -12.00 -14.64
C PHE A 674 -24.22 -12.93 -14.22
N SER A 675 -23.89 -13.94 -13.40
CA SER A 675 -24.86 -14.46 -12.44
C SER A 675 -24.88 -13.49 -11.26
N ALA A 676 -26.08 -12.96 -10.93
CA ALA A 676 -26.23 -11.94 -9.92
C ALA A 676 -27.16 -12.39 -8.81
N PHE A 677 -26.66 -12.39 -7.58
CA PHE A 677 -27.36 -12.84 -6.39
C PHE A 677 -27.53 -11.69 -5.40
N GLN A 678 -28.67 -11.59 -4.77
CA GLN A 678 -28.88 -10.76 -3.59
C GLN A 678 -28.97 -11.68 -2.38
N LEU A 679 -28.06 -11.48 -1.43
CA LEU A 679 -27.93 -12.27 -0.23
C LEU A 679 -28.41 -11.47 0.98
N SER A 680 -28.94 -12.13 2.00
CA SER A 680 -29.26 -11.52 3.29
C SER A 680 -29.00 -12.47 4.45
N LEU A 681 -28.75 -11.91 5.61
CA LEU A 681 -28.67 -12.61 6.88
C LEU A 681 -29.65 -12.00 7.88
N ASP A 682 -30.04 -12.79 8.87
CA ASP A 682 -30.82 -12.28 10.00
C ASP A 682 -29.86 -11.50 10.91
N LYS A 683 -30.14 -10.21 11.09
CA LYS A 683 -29.31 -9.33 11.90
C LYS A 683 -29.32 -9.76 13.36
N ILE A 684 -28.13 -9.95 13.92
CA ILE A 684 -27.95 -10.04 15.36
C ILE A 684 -27.85 -8.62 15.90
N ILE A 685 -28.75 -8.24 16.79
CA ILE A 685 -28.63 -7.00 17.56
C ILE A 685 -27.76 -7.36 18.77
N PRO A 686 -26.52 -6.81 18.87
CA PRO A 686 -25.68 -7.11 20.01
C PRO A 686 -26.32 -6.64 21.32
N ASP A 687 -26.47 -7.55 22.29
CA ASP A 687 -26.87 -7.18 23.67
C ASP A 687 -25.66 -6.54 24.38
N ILE A 688 -25.29 -5.38 23.86
CA ILE A 688 -24.17 -4.55 24.31
C ILE A 688 -24.75 -3.18 24.65
N ASN A 689 -24.57 -2.76 25.88
CA ASN A 689 -25.05 -1.48 26.35
C ASN A 689 -23.91 -0.46 26.39
N LEU A 690 -24.00 0.58 25.57
CA LEU A 690 -23.06 1.69 25.55
C LEU A 690 -23.75 2.93 26.12
N THR A 691 -23.33 3.34 27.32
CA THR A 691 -23.94 4.42 28.08
C THR A 691 -23.00 5.63 28.14
N GLN A 692 -23.51 6.79 27.81
CA GLN A 692 -22.83 8.06 28.03
C GLN A 692 -23.08 8.50 29.48
N TYR A 693 -22.03 8.72 30.26
CA TYR A 693 -22.10 9.19 31.64
C TYR A 693 -22.12 10.71 31.77
N ASP A 694 -21.29 11.35 30.98
CA ASP A 694 -21.17 12.81 30.84
C ASP A 694 -20.63 13.17 29.45
N ASP A 695 -20.28 14.42 29.24
CA ASP A 695 -19.80 14.92 27.94
C ASP A 695 -18.52 14.24 27.43
N ARG A 696 -17.80 13.53 28.31
CA ARG A 696 -16.46 12.95 28.01
C ARG A 696 -16.34 11.46 28.20
N HIS A 697 -17.26 10.83 28.97
CA HIS A 697 -17.13 9.44 29.41
C HIS A 697 -18.24 8.55 28.89
N PHE A 698 -17.85 7.40 28.37
CA PHE A 698 -18.74 6.31 27.99
C PHE A 698 -18.33 5.02 28.69
N VAL A 699 -19.32 4.19 28.98
CA VAL A 699 -19.15 2.85 29.55
C VAL A 699 -19.86 1.84 28.67
N LEU A 700 -19.15 0.78 28.32
CA LEU A 700 -19.66 -0.32 27.53
C LEU A 700 -19.75 -1.57 28.42
N ASP A 701 -20.97 -2.11 28.52
CA ASP A 701 -21.28 -3.40 29.14
C ASP A 701 -21.62 -4.43 28.06
N ALA A 702 -20.77 -5.42 27.87
CA ALA A 702 -20.95 -6.52 26.93
C ALA A 702 -21.02 -7.90 27.62
N ARG A 703 -21.19 -7.96 28.95
CA ARG A 703 -21.14 -9.21 29.74
C ARG A 703 -22.15 -10.27 29.29
N LYS A 704 -23.26 -9.84 28.72
CA LYS A 704 -24.34 -10.74 28.26
C LYS A 704 -24.17 -11.18 26.81
N PHE A 705 -23.30 -10.53 26.04
CA PHE A 705 -23.15 -10.81 24.63
C PHE A 705 -22.26 -12.04 24.35
N ASP A 706 -22.75 -12.92 23.51
CA ASP A 706 -22.01 -14.09 23.05
C ASP A 706 -21.25 -13.78 21.74
N PHE A 707 -19.98 -13.47 21.85
CA PHE A 707 -19.11 -13.16 20.72
C PHE A 707 -18.87 -14.33 19.75
N SER A 708 -19.26 -15.57 20.12
CA SER A 708 -19.13 -16.72 19.20
C SER A 708 -20.11 -16.67 18.02
N LYS A 709 -21.14 -15.82 18.10
CA LYS A 709 -22.20 -15.68 17.07
C LYS A 709 -21.81 -14.73 15.94
N VAL A 710 -20.71 -14.02 16.06
CA VAL A 710 -20.26 -12.98 15.13
C VAL A 710 -18.77 -13.12 14.83
N ASN A 711 -18.31 -12.53 13.73
CA ASN A 711 -16.89 -12.43 13.45
C ASN A 711 -16.19 -11.43 14.38
N ASP A 712 -16.78 -10.22 14.52
CA ASP A 712 -16.43 -9.22 15.52
C ASP A 712 -17.63 -8.34 15.83
N VAL A 713 -17.47 -7.41 16.76
CA VAL A 713 -18.37 -6.27 16.99
C VAL A 713 -17.51 -5.02 17.08
N PHE A 714 -17.79 -4.07 16.22
CA PHE A 714 -17.09 -2.78 16.24
C PHE A 714 -17.88 -1.74 17.00
N VAL A 715 -17.20 -1.00 17.88
CA VAL A 715 -17.71 0.27 18.40
C VAL A 715 -17.11 1.39 17.58
N ASN A 716 -17.96 2.22 17.01
CA ASN A 716 -17.58 3.32 16.13
C ASN A 716 -17.93 4.65 16.80
N PHE A 717 -16.92 5.48 17.08
CA PHE A 717 -17.07 6.83 17.58
C PHE A 717 -16.72 7.85 16.48
N ASP A 718 -17.73 8.52 15.98
CA ASP A 718 -17.54 9.74 15.19
C ASP A 718 -17.44 10.92 16.15
N TYR A 719 -16.22 11.40 16.39
CA TYR A 719 -15.99 12.49 17.33
C TYR A 719 -15.08 13.57 16.74
N ARG A 720 -15.21 14.78 17.26
CA ARG A 720 -14.26 15.88 17.06
C ARG A 720 -13.70 16.31 18.41
N GLY A 721 -12.43 16.07 18.63
CA GLY A 721 -11.76 16.31 19.92
C GLY A 721 -10.25 16.30 19.77
N ASP A 722 -9.55 16.16 20.86
CA ASP A 722 -8.08 16.02 20.86
C ASP A 722 -7.69 14.57 20.70
N ARG A 723 -7.96 13.77 21.74
CA ARG A 723 -7.63 12.36 21.81
C ARG A 723 -8.68 11.60 22.59
N ALA A 724 -8.67 10.29 22.41
CA ALA A 724 -9.51 9.38 23.16
C ALA A 724 -8.68 8.19 23.67
N VAL A 725 -9.08 7.62 24.79
CA VAL A 725 -8.48 6.42 25.37
C VAL A 725 -9.56 5.41 25.72
N CYS A 726 -9.23 4.14 25.55
CA CYS A 726 -10.06 3.01 25.93
C CYS A 726 -9.38 2.23 27.04
N MET A 727 -10.06 2.07 28.16
CA MET A 727 -9.56 1.35 29.34
C MET A 727 -10.37 0.08 29.57
N LEU A 728 -9.69 -1.02 29.86
CA LEU A 728 -10.32 -2.30 30.18
C LEU A 728 -9.57 -2.94 31.34
N ASN A 729 -10.27 -3.38 32.37
CA ASN A 729 -9.69 -4.02 33.57
C ASN A 729 -8.56 -3.19 34.22
N GLY A 730 -8.70 -1.86 34.19
CA GLY A 730 -7.70 -0.93 34.77
C GLY A 730 -6.48 -0.65 33.89
N GLU A 731 -6.39 -1.23 32.70
CA GLU A 731 -5.30 -1.04 31.74
C GLU A 731 -5.74 -0.28 30.49
N LEU A 732 -4.81 0.42 29.87
CA LEU A 732 -5.02 1.04 28.57
C LEU A 732 -5.11 -0.06 27.48
N ALA A 733 -6.27 -0.23 26.89
CA ALA A 733 -6.52 -1.20 25.82
C ALA A 733 -6.06 -0.66 24.45
N THR A 734 -6.48 0.57 24.12
CA THR A 734 -6.05 1.32 22.92
C THR A 734 -6.26 2.81 23.11
N ASP A 735 -5.67 3.63 22.26
CA ASP A 735 -5.78 5.09 22.26
C ASP A 735 -5.88 5.65 20.85
N ASN A 736 -6.44 6.86 20.72
CA ASN A 736 -6.60 7.53 19.45
C ASN A 736 -6.19 8.99 19.54
N LEU A 737 -5.38 9.45 18.60
CA LEU A 737 -5.11 10.85 18.33
C LEU A 737 -5.96 11.29 17.14
N TYR A 738 -6.89 12.22 17.36
CA TYR A 738 -7.86 12.62 16.34
C TYR A 738 -7.21 13.18 15.07
N THR A 739 -7.60 12.64 13.92
CA THR A 739 -7.12 13.01 12.58
C THR A 739 -8.25 13.47 11.66
N GLY A 740 -9.49 13.53 12.14
CA GLY A 740 -10.68 13.75 11.33
C GLY A 740 -11.29 12.46 10.78
N LYS A 741 -10.89 11.30 11.29
CA LYS A 741 -11.50 9.99 10.99
C LYS A 741 -12.25 9.47 12.21
N PRO A 742 -13.34 8.70 12.03
CA PRO A 742 -13.97 7.97 13.13
C PRO A 742 -13.00 6.99 13.78
N TRP A 743 -13.16 6.78 15.09
CA TRP A 743 -12.40 5.78 15.83
C TRP A 743 -13.19 4.48 15.93
N GLN A 744 -12.65 3.41 15.39
CA GLN A 744 -13.26 2.08 15.37
C GLN A 744 -12.50 1.11 16.25
N ILE A 745 -13.20 0.35 17.11
CA ILE A 745 -12.60 -0.58 18.05
C ILE A 745 -13.28 -1.92 17.91
N GLY A 746 -12.53 -2.98 17.57
CA GLY A 746 -13.01 -4.35 17.54
C GLY A 746 -13.01 -4.96 18.94
N LEU A 747 -14.14 -5.48 19.37
CA LEU A 747 -14.37 -5.96 20.73
C LEU A 747 -14.00 -7.43 20.93
N LYS A 748 -14.02 -8.27 19.88
CA LYS A 748 -13.87 -9.73 20.01
C LYS A 748 -12.56 -10.14 20.66
N ARG A 749 -11.46 -9.42 20.38
CA ARG A 749 -10.17 -9.70 21.02
C ARG A 749 -10.19 -9.54 22.54
N TYR A 750 -11.13 -8.76 23.07
CA TYR A 750 -11.37 -8.49 24.49
C TYR A 750 -12.53 -9.30 25.06
N ALA A 751 -13.11 -10.25 24.31
CA ALA A 751 -14.32 -10.98 24.70
C ALA A 751 -14.17 -11.72 26.03
N LYS A 752 -12.97 -12.17 26.38
CA LYS A 752 -12.69 -12.86 27.66
C LYS A 752 -12.79 -11.90 28.86
N GLU A 753 -12.18 -10.74 28.72
CA GLU A 753 -12.14 -9.69 29.73
C GLU A 753 -13.52 -9.04 29.90
N LEU A 754 -14.23 -8.81 28.79
CA LEU A 754 -15.57 -8.22 28.74
C LEU A 754 -16.66 -9.07 29.42
N LYS A 755 -16.41 -10.37 29.67
CA LYS A 755 -17.33 -11.20 30.45
C LYS A 755 -17.48 -10.74 31.91
N ASN A 756 -16.45 -10.08 32.45
CA ASN A 756 -16.41 -9.71 33.85
C ASN A 756 -16.19 -8.21 34.10
N ASN A 757 -15.79 -7.46 33.08
CA ASN A 757 -15.40 -6.06 33.20
C ASN A 757 -16.13 -5.20 32.19
N ASP A 758 -16.44 -3.97 32.59
CA ASP A 758 -16.88 -2.93 31.69
C ASP A 758 -15.67 -2.32 30.96
N MET A 759 -15.88 -1.82 29.74
CA MET A 759 -14.90 -1.06 28.99
C MET A 759 -15.23 0.44 29.09
N TYR A 760 -14.25 1.27 29.37
CA TYR A 760 -14.41 2.69 29.62
C TYR A 760 -13.72 3.51 28.53
N PHE A 761 -14.42 4.54 28.06
CA PHE A 761 -13.88 5.49 27.08
C PHE A 761 -13.83 6.89 27.68
N TYR A 762 -12.73 7.57 27.45
CA TYR A 762 -12.54 8.95 27.86
C TYR A 762 -12.04 9.79 26.70
N PHE A 763 -12.73 10.91 26.43
CA PHE A 763 -12.47 11.86 25.35
C PHE A 763 -11.99 13.18 25.91
N LEU A 764 -10.92 13.70 25.33
CA LEU A 764 -10.40 15.02 25.67
C LEU A 764 -10.77 16.05 24.61
N PRO A 765 -11.14 17.27 25.03
CA PRO A 765 -11.49 18.34 24.11
C PRO A 765 -10.26 18.85 23.34
N MET A 766 -10.49 19.23 22.11
CA MET A 766 -9.54 19.97 21.29
C MET A 766 -9.41 21.41 21.81
N ARG A 767 -8.20 21.94 21.88
CA ARG A 767 -7.94 23.32 22.31
C ARG A 767 -7.58 24.19 21.10
N ASN A 768 -7.97 25.46 21.14
CA ASN A 768 -7.67 26.42 20.09
C ASN A 768 -6.19 26.79 19.93
N ASP A 769 -5.34 26.39 20.87
CA ASP A 769 -3.88 26.58 20.87
C ASP A 769 -3.12 25.25 20.64
N ALA A 770 -3.82 24.18 20.24
CA ALA A 770 -3.17 22.87 20.06
C ALA A 770 -2.20 22.89 18.86
N PRO A 771 -1.00 22.29 19.00
CA PRO A 771 0.06 22.38 18.00
C PRO A 771 -0.26 21.67 16.68
N TYR A 772 -1.23 20.76 16.69
CA TYR A 772 -1.60 19.94 15.55
C TYR A 772 -2.71 20.55 14.66
N LEU A 773 -3.31 21.68 15.02
CA LEU A 773 -4.45 22.27 14.27
C LEU A 773 -4.13 22.53 12.80
N GLY A 774 -2.88 22.88 12.50
CA GLY A 774 -2.43 23.13 11.14
C GLY A 774 -2.33 21.85 10.25
N TYR A 775 -2.49 20.67 10.84
CA TYR A 775 -2.49 19.39 10.10
C TYR A 775 -3.91 18.91 9.76
N LEU A 776 -4.92 19.43 10.47
CA LEU A 776 -6.30 19.03 10.24
C LEU A 776 -6.89 19.78 9.06
N ASP A 777 -7.70 19.09 8.25
CA ASP A 777 -8.45 19.72 7.18
C ASP A 777 -9.44 20.74 7.73
N LYS A 778 -9.68 21.83 7.01
CA LYS A 778 -10.60 22.90 7.43
C LYS A 778 -12.01 22.40 7.73
N GLU A 779 -12.45 21.35 7.06
CA GLU A 779 -13.78 20.75 7.21
C GLU A 779 -13.97 20.04 8.55
N VAL A 780 -12.88 19.58 9.18
CA VAL A 780 -12.93 18.87 10.47
C VAL A 780 -12.54 19.75 11.64
N LEU A 781 -12.09 20.98 11.39
CA LEU A 781 -11.78 21.96 12.43
C LEU A 781 -13.08 22.54 13.01
N PRO A 782 -13.22 22.63 14.34
CA PRO A 782 -14.35 23.31 14.96
C PRO A 782 -14.21 24.84 14.90
N ASP A 783 -15.34 25.53 15.10
CA ASP A 783 -15.35 26.97 15.31
C ASP A 783 -15.03 27.30 16.78
N PHE A 784 -13.85 27.83 17.03
CA PHE A 784 -13.40 28.27 18.37
C PHE A 784 -13.82 29.69 18.75
N SER A 785 -14.69 30.37 17.97
CA SER A 785 -15.07 31.73 18.23
C SER A 785 -15.75 31.96 19.59
N LYS A 786 -16.40 30.92 20.14
CA LYS A 786 -17.16 31.02 21.39
C LYS A 786 -16.42 30.41 22.59
N ASN A 787 -15.66 29.37 22.37
CA ASN A 787 -14.99 28.58 23.43
C ASN A 787 -13.54 28.25 23.06
N ARG A 788 -12.67 28.15 24.06
CA ARG A 788 -11.27 27.72 23.87
C ARG A 788 -11.12 26.22 23.69
N GLU A 789 -12.11 25.46 24.12
CA GLU A 789 -12.14 23.99 24.05
C GLU A 789 -13.35 23.56 23.25
N PHE A 790 -13.20 22.47 22.49
CA PHE A 790 -14.26 21.89 21.70
C PHE A 790 -14.21 20.36 21.79
N LEU A 791 -15.35 19.75 22.12
CA LEU A 791 -15.58 18.33 22.05
C LEU A 791 -17.01 18.09 21.54
N GLU A 792 -17.12 17.28 20.53
CA GLU A 792 -18.39 16.81 19.98
C GLU A 792 -18.24 15.30 19.75
N ILE A 793 -19.19 14.54 20.25
CA ILE A 793 -19.25 13.08 20.05
C ILE A 793 -20.63 12.80 19.50
N ASN A 794 -20.69 12.38 18.25
CA ASN A 794 -21.93 11.94 17.61
C ASN A 794 -22.33 10.58 18.19
N ASN A 795 -23.61 10.22 18.05
CA ASN A 795 -24.13 8.96 18.57
C ASN A 795 -23.23 7.79 18.18
N PRO A 796 -22.55 7.15 19.14
CA PRO A 796 -21.68 6.01 18.81
C PRO A 796 -22.53 4.82 18.38
N GLU A 797 -21.95 4.03 17.47
CA GLU A 797 -22.61 2.86 16.89
C GLU A 797 -21.93 1.57 17.33
N VAL A 798 -22.74 0.55 17.59
CA VAL A 798 -22.29 -0.83 17.84
C VAL A 798 -22.64 -1.67 16.63
N ILE A 799 -21.65 -2.08 15.86
CA ILE A 799 -21.82 -2.68 14.53
C ILE A 799 -21.29 -4.12 14.56
N PRO A 800 -22.15 -5.14 14.39
CA PRO A 800 -21.69 -6.52 14.26
C PRO A 800 -21.06 -6.78 12.90
N GLU A 801 -19.96 -7.51 12.90
CA GLU A 801 -19.33 -8.07 11.71
C GLU A 801 -19.60 -9.57 11.64
N TYR A 802 -19.97 -10.05 10.45
CA TYR A 802 -20.25 -11.46 10.22
C TYR A 802 -19.24 -12.05 9.26
N LYS A 803 -18.92 -13.33 9.44
CA LYS A 803 -18.20 -14.14 8.48
C LYS A 803 -19.06 -15.32 8.07
N ILE A 804 -19.33 -15.42 6.79
CA ILE A 804 -20.17 -16.48 6.23
C ILE A 804 -19.46 -17.21 5.10
N SER A 805 -19.79 -18.48 4.91
CA SER A 805 -19.25 -19.31 3.83
C SER A 805 -20.25 -19.50 2.71
N ILE A 806 -19.78 -19.34 1.47
CA ILE A 806 -20.54 -19.70 0.27
C ILE A 806 -19.75 -20.66 -0.62
N LYS A 807 -20.45 -21.51 -1.36
CA LYS A 807 -19.85 -22.38 -2.38
C LYS A 807 -20.44 -22.06 -3.75
N ILE A 808 -19.56 -21.87 -4.74
CA ILE A 808 -19.97 -21.69 -6.13
C ILE A 808 -20.26 -23.06 -6.74
N LYS A 809 -21.43 -23.23 -7.34
CA LYS A 809 -21.80 -24.39 -8.15
C LYS A 809 -21.63 -24.06 -9.63
N ARG A 810 -20.82 -24.85 -10.29
CA ARG A 810 -20.57 -24.79 -11.73
C ARG A 810 -21.41 -25.86 -12.44
N ASP A 811 -21.56 -25.71 -13.75
CA ASP A 811 -22.29 -26.70 -14.57
C ASP A 811 -21.54 -28.02 -14.69
#